data_b829b75a1df81ffb2dd86e9b6818a8ad
#
_entry.id   b829b75a1df81ffb2dd86e9b6818a8ad
#
_cell.length_a   1.000
_cell.length_b   1.000
_cell.length_c   1.000
_cell.angle_alpha   90.00
_cell.angle_beta   90.00
_cell.angle_gamma   90.00
#
_symmetry.space_group_name_H-M   'P 1'
#
loop_
_entity.id
_entity.type
_entity.pdbx_description
1 polymer ?
#
loop_
_entity_poly.entity_id
_entity_poly.type
_entity_poly.pdbx_seq_one_letter_code
_entity_poly.pdbx_strand_id
1 'polypeptide(L)'
;MEKYIYFGLMFLLTFGIKAQEEQKEVKQDSLIVPEELVEIILIGKNSNKHHYENKSLATIETYLEEANSVDFIKRGAYAWEPMIQGMASERSVVTIDGMRIYGACTDKMDPITSYVEISNLSKAEIKKGQAGAENGATIGGAIDLERQKSEYENSGWSGNAQSSIESINEQKILGAALQYTSNKVFADVDLMYRDAENYSAAGNEEILYSQFTKYNFSVVTGYQIEQNKSIEASFIFDEANDVGYPALPMDVSLARAYIGSLEYISNPEGEFYKEWKTKIYYNDVTHIMDDSQRPDVPIRMDMPGWSKTAGMYSKLKGNFENHSWDLSVNGHFNNSLAEMTMFPEDPNENDMFMLTWPDVNTIYTGLFAKDQYLINEDFSAEISLGMGVHNNNIQDEFGLESLRIFYPEMEGSKTRFLLNTGAQISYSTHPWTLGLGLGYGERAPSVSEAYGFYLFNSFDAFDYIGNPNMVNEKSLEMNVSTRYEHKSFSFSVNSAFYHISDYIIGKPDPDLSPMNIGINGVKVYEQLPYAQLWSNDLSINYTFLKDFTAKAKAVYRIGRDNENSNLPLIQPLTFEAGLRYRKNAFYAEAILESATKQFDYSPEFGENQTPGYSVFNLALSQIFYINAQKMILKVGGENLFDEYYSTYSDWNNIPRPGRNLYANVIYNF
;
A
#
# COMPACT_ATOMS: atom_id res chain seq x y z
N MET A 1 -2.19 -32.95 -23.50
CA MET A 1 -2.70 -31.58 -23.46
C MET A 1 -1.70 -30.58 -24.10
N GLU A 2 -1.26 -30.86 -25.34
CA GLU A 2 -0.26 -30.06 -26.06
C GLU A 2 -0.78 -29.50 -27.42
N LYS A 3 -2.09 -29.33 -27.58
CA LYS A 3 -2.65 -28.95 -28.89
C LYS A 3 -3.39 -27.60 -28.95
N TYR A 4 -3.38 -26.83 -27.89
CA TYR A 4 -4.14 -25.54 -27.87
C TYR A 4 -3.29 -24.24 -27.73
N ILE A 5 -1.96 -24.34 -27.73
CA ILE A 5 -1.06 -23.17 -27.60
C ILE A 5 -0.74 -22.51 -28.96
N TYR A 6 -1.03 -23.13 -30.09
CA TYR A 6 -0.66 -22.60 -31.42
C TYR A 6 -1.72 -21.75 -32.13
N PHE A 7 -2.90 -21.53 -31.56
CA PHE A 7 -3.97 -20.77 -32.23
C PHE A 7 -4.07 -19.28 -31.85
N GLY A 8 -3.28 -18.80 -30.90
CA GLY A 8 -3.28 -17.39 -30.45
C GLY A 8 -2.31 -16.47 -31.16
N LEU A 9 -1.32 -16.98 -31.91
CA LEU A 9 -0.21 -16.18 -32.44
C LEU A 9 -0.33 -15.82 -33.94
N MET A 10 -1.39 -16.19 -34.62
CA MET A 10 -1.48 -16.08 -36.10
C MET A 10 -2.45 -15.00 -36.61
N PHE A 11 -2.92 -14.06 -35.78
CA PHE A 11 -3.87 -13.01 -36.20
C PHE A 11 -3.31 -11.57 -36.18
N LEU A 12 -1.99 -11.38 -36.06
CA LEU A 12 -1.37 -10.05 -35.89
C LEU A 12 -0.53 -9.56 -37.08
N LEU A 13 -0.66 -10.12 -38.25
CA LEU A 13 0.05 -9.61 -39.43
C LEU A 13 -0.91 -9.48 -40.61
N THR A 14 -1.49 -8.30 -40.78
CA THR A 14 -1.78 -7.59 -42.02
C THR A 14 -2.83 -6.50 -41.85
N PHE A 15 -2.43 -5.26 -41.52
CA PHE A 15 -3.17 -4.06 -41.94
C PHE A 15 -2.18 -2.91 -42.12
N GLY A 16 -1.98 -2.51 -43.37
CA GLY A 16 -1.18 -1.37 -43.77
C GLY A 16 -1.81 -0.05 -43.32
N ILE A 17 -1.01 0.80 -42.72
CA ILE A 17 -1.37 2.11 -42.17
C ILE A 17 -1.12 3.18 -43.24
N LYS A 18 -2.16 3.97 -43.58
CA LYS A 18 -2.00 5.29 -44.16
C LYS A 18 -2.02 6.33 -43.05
N ALA A 19 -0.95 7.11 -42.96
CA ALA A 19 -0.79 8.23 -42.04
C ALA A 19 -1.55 9.46 -42.51
N GLN A 20 -2.10 10.24 -41.59
CA GLN A 20 -2.44 11.66 -41.78
C GLN A 20 -2.27 12.47 -40.50
N GLU A 21 -1.35 13.40 -40.62
CA GLU A 21 -1.16 14.79 -40.15
C GLU A 21 -1.51 15.27 -38.74
N GLU A 22 -0.43 15.76 -38.10
CA GLU A 22 -0.18 16.91 -37.21
C GLU A 22 -1.31 17.45 -36.31
N GLN A 23 -1.09 17.30 -35.02
CA GLN A 23 -1.54 18.25 -34.01
C GLN A 23 -0.34 18.94 -33.35
N LYS A 24 -0.41 20.29 -33.29
CA LYS A 24 0.59 21.16 -32.70
C LYS A 24 0.83 20.83 -31.23
N GLU A 25 2.09 20.62 -30.91
CA GLU A 25 2.61 20.56 -29.54
C GLU A 25 2.40 21.91 -28.83
N VAL A 26 1.75 21.87 -27.69
CA VAL A 26 1.84 22.91 -26.68
C VAL A 26 3.14 22.62 -25.90
N LYS A 27 4.14 23.45 -26.06
CA LYS A 27 5.35 23.42 -25.24
C LYS A 27 4.97 23.73 -23.81
N GLN A 28 4.97 22.73 -22.98
CA GLN A 28 4.93 22.87 -21.55
C GLN A 28 6.39 22.91 -21.08
N ASP A 29 6.83 24.09 -20.64
CA ASP A 29 8.14 24.32 -20.02
C ASP A 29 8.17 23.68 -18.63
N SER A 30 8.31 22.37 -18.59
CA SER A 30 8.80 21.61 -17.44
C SER A 30 9.74 20.56 -17.98
N LEU A 31 10.98 20.58 -17.50
CA LEU A 31 11.92 19.48 -17.69
C LEU A 31 11.30 18.22 -17.07
N ILE A 32 10.54 17.47 -17.86
CA ILE A 32 10.01 16.17 -17.41
C ILE A 32 11.18 15.21 -17.49
N VAL A 33 11.83 15.04 -16.36
CA VAL A 33 12.76 13.93 -16.17
C VAL A 33 11.94 12.70 -15.81
N PRO A 34 12.06 11.57 -16.52
CA PRO A 34 11.31 10.37 -16.21
C PRO A 34 11.76 9.82 -14.85
N GLU A 35 10.93 9.89 -13.84
CA GLU A 35 11.13 9.17 -12.58
C GLU A 35 10.71 7.71 -12.79
N GLU A 36 11.62 6.86 -13.24
CA GLU A 36 11.33 5.47 -13.63
C GLU A 36 11.09 4.52 -12.44
N LEU A 37 11.55 4.90 -11.24
CA LEU A 37 11.35 4.11 -10.01
C LEU A 37 10.10 4.53 -9.24
N VAL A 38 9.32 5.48 -9.75
CA VAL A 38 8.10 5.99 -9.15
C VAL A 38 6.90 5.62 -9.99
N GLU A 39 5.92 4.96 -9.38
CA GLU A 39 4.61 4.72 -9.96
C GLU A 39 3.60 5.67 -9.31
N ILE A 40 2.88 6.45 -10.10
CA ILE A 40 1.86 7.38 -9.61
C ILE A 40 0.51 6.90 -10.09
N ILE A 41 -0.36 6.56 -9.13
CA ILE A 41 -1.76 6.26 -9.37
C ILE A 41 -2.56 7.53 -9.06
N LEU A 42 -3.15 8.12 -10.09
CA LEU A 42 -3.99 9.30 -9.95
C LEU A 42 -5.41 8.88 -9.57
N ILE A 43 -5.92 9.36 -8.45
CA ILE A 43 -7.21 8.97 -7.87
C ILE A 43 -8.23 10.12 -7.95
N GLY A 44 -7.83 11.35 -7.66
CA GLY A 44 -8.69 12.50 -7.44
C GLY A 44 -9.26 13.21 -8.68
N LYS A 45 -10.02 14.30 -8.44
CA LYS A 45 -10.77 15.08 -9.44
C LYS A 45 -9.93 15.62 -10.61
N ASN A 46 -8.65 15.89 -10.39
CA ASN A 46 -7.76 16.41 -11.43
C ASN A 46 -7.35 15.32 -12.44
N SER A 47 -7.56 14.06 -12.11
CA SER A 47 -7.48 12.98 -13.09
C SER A 47 -8.78 12.88 -13.88
N ASN A 48 -9.01 13.82 -14.79
CA ASN A 48 -10.17 13.76 -15.71
C ASN A 48 -10.25 12.46 -16.55
N LYS A 49 -9.28 11.54 -16.37
CA LYS A 49 -9.17 10.29 -17.11
C LYS A 49 -9.49 9.05 -16.26
N HIS A 50 -9.14 8.99 -14.97
CA HIS A 50 -9.16 7.73 -14.20
C HIS A 50 -10.34 7.59 -13.21
N HIS A 51 -10.78 8.65 -12.55
CA HIS A 51 -11.84 8.60 -11.54
C HIS A 51 -13.20 8.09 -12.05
N TYR A 52 -13.39 8.12 -13.37
CA TYR A 52 -14.65 7.68 -14.00
C TYR A 52 -14.53 6.29 -14.64
N GLU A 53 -13.34 5.77 -14.74
CA GLU A 53 -13.03 4.63 -15.58
C GLU A 53 -12.98 3.31 -14.80
N ASN A 54 -12.75 3.30 -13.50
CA ASN A 54 -12.53 2.06 -12.77
C ASN A 54 -13.60 1.74 -11.74
N LYS A 55 -13.88 0.47 -11.61
CA LYS A 55 -14.51 -0.34 -10.53
C LYS A 55 -15.61 0.35 -9.70
N SER A 56 -16.24 -0.40 -8.85
CA SER A 56 -17.11 0.07 -7.77
C SER A 56 -16.42 1.17 -6.94
N LEU A 57 -17.10 1.80 -5.99
CA LEU A 57 -16.46 2.63 -4.96
C LEU A 57 -15.62 1.71 -4.05
N ALA A 58 -14.63 1.07 -4.67
CA ALA A 58 -13.75 0.10 -4.03
C ALA A 58 -12.91 0.75 -2.93
N THR A 59 -12.22 -0.07 -2.16
CA THR A 59 -11.24 0.37 -1.19
C THR A 59 -9.97 0.86 -1.88
N ILE A 60 -9.07 1.50 -1.15
CA ILE A 60 -7.81 2.01 -1.69
C ILE A 60 -6.94 0.88 -2.27
N GLU A 61 -6.99 -0.30 -1.69
CA GLU A 61 -6.23 -1.46 -2.12
C GLU A 61 -6.50 -1.81 -3.58
N THR A 62 -7.76 -1.77 -4.00
CA THR A 62 -8.16 -2.04 -5.38
C THR A 62 -7.54 -1.07 -6.39
N TYR A 63 -7.28 0.18 -5.97
CA TYR A 63 -6.58 1.17 -6.80
C TYR A 63 -5.07 0.96 -6.78
N LEU A 64 -4.50 0.58 -5.64
CA LEU A 64 -3.07 0.31 -5.53
C LEU A 64 -2.65 -0.95 -6.31
N GLU A 65 -3.53 -1.94 -6.48
CA GLU A 65 -3.32 -3.11 -7.35
C GLU A 65 -3.17 -2.74 -8.85
N GLU A 66 -3.48 -1.50 -9.24
CA GLU A 66 -3.16 -1.02 -10.59
C GLU A 66 -1.66 -0.85 -10.81
N ALA A 67 -0.87 -0.65 -9.74
CA ALA A 67 0.57 -0.65 -9.81
C ALA A 67 1.11 -2.07 -9.87
N ASN A 68 2.00 -2.36 -10.83
CA ASN A 68 2.60 -3.69 -10.97
C ASN A 68 3.51 -4.06 -9.79
N SER A 69 3.94 -3.07 -9.03
CA SER A 69 4.87 -3.24 -7.90
C SER A 69 4.18 -3.52 -6.58
N VAL A 70 2.86 -3.35 -6.47
CA VAL A 70 2.11 -3.50 -5.23
C VAL A 70 1.23 -4.74 -5.26
N ASP A 71 1.28 -5.52 -4.19
CA ASP A 71 0.42 -6.66 -3.91
C ASP A 71 -0.11 -6.54 -2.49
N PHE A 72 -1.05 -7.40 -2.10
CA PHE A 72 -1.66 -7.36 -0.79
C PHE A 72 -1.76 -8.73 -0.14
N ILE A 73 -1.46 -8.79 1.14
CA ILE A 73 -1.80 -9.92 2.01
C ILE A 73 -3.23 -9.73 2.49
N LYS A 74 -4.07 -10.73 2.27
CA LYS A 74 -5.48 -10.71 2.57
C LYS A 74 -5.83 -11.68 3.68
N ARG A 75 -6.38 -11.15 4.78
CA ARG A 75 -6.83 -11.94 5.94
C ARG A 75 -8.35 -11.94 6.08
N GLY A 76 -9.03 -11.00 5.43
CA GLY A 76 -10.48 -10.79 5.46
C GLY A 76 -10.96 -9.95 4.27
N ALA A 77 -12.22 -9.54 4.30
CA ALA A 77 -12.83 -8.73 3.24
C ALA A 77 -12.35 -7.27 3.22
N TYR A 78 -11.80 -6.80 4.34
CA TYR A 78 -11.40 -5.41 4.57
C TYR A 78 -9.96 -5.33 5.07
N ALA A 79 -9.29 -4.16 4.83
CA ALA A 79 -7.98 -3.79 5.35
C ALA A 79 -6.86 -4.77 4.97
N TRP A 80 -6.40 -4.74 3.72
CA TRP A 80 -5.34 -5.61 3.24
C TRP A 80 -3.96 -4.98 3.42
N GLU A 81 -3.01 -5.78 3.88
CA GLU A 81 -1.63 -5.34 4.11
C GLU A 81 -0.85 -5.22 2.79
N PRO A 82 -0.29 -4.02 2.45
CA PRO A 82 0.44 -3.84 1.21
C PRO A 82 1.83 -4.48 1.26
N MET A 83 2.25 -5.04 0.14
CA MET A 83 3.61 -5.48 -0.16
C MET A 83 4.13 -4.71 -1.37
N ILE A 84 5.41 -4.33 -1.36
CA ILE A 84 6.07 -3.72 -2.52
C ILE A 84 7.06 -4.73 -3.10
N GLN A 85 6.87 -5.09 -4.38
CA GLN A 85 7.72 -6.03 -5.13
C GLN A 85 7.95 -7.38 -4.43
N GLY A 86 6.96 -7.87 -3.66
CA GLY A 86 7.02 -9.11 -2.90
C GLY A 86 7.71 -8.98 -1.52
N MET A 87 8.01 -7.77 -1.08
CA MET A 87 8.52 -7.51 0.26
C MET A 87 7.38 -7.11 1.20
N ALA A 88 7.32 -7.76 2.36
CA ALA A 88 6.32 -7.49 3.39
C ALA A 88 6.43 -6.05 3.95
N SER A 89 5.37 -5.59 4.60
CA SER A 89 5.20 -4.19 5.04
C SER A 89 6.28 -3.69 5.99
N GLU A 90 6.96 -4.56 6.76
CA GLU A 90 8.10 -4.18 7.62
C GLU A 90 9.27 -3.62 6.82
N ARG A 91 9.40 -3.99 5.55
CA ARG A 91 10.48 -3.57 4.65
C ARG A 91 10.14 -2.32 3.88
N SER A 92 8.92 -1.78 4.02
CA SER A 92 8.42 -0.60 3.32
C SER A 92 7.93 0.49 4.26
N VAL A 93 7.79 1.69 3.73
CA VAL A 93 7.25 2.86 4.44
C VAL A 93 5.90 3.23 3.83
N VAL A 94 4.85 3.25 4.63
CA VAL A 94 3.54 3.78 4.20
C VAL A 94 3.28 5.08 4.95
N THR A 95 2.90 6.13 4.21
CA THR A 95 2.60 7.47 4.75
C THR A 95 1.27 7.98 4.20
N ILE A 96 0.65 8.90 4.92
CA ILE A 96 -0.48 9.70 4.46
C ILE A 96 -0.03 11.17 4.48
N ASP A 97 0.01 11.84 3.33
CA ASP A 97 0.56 13.20 3.16
C ASP A 97 1.98 13.35 3.76
N GLY A 98 2.83 12.34 3.61
CA GLY A 98 4.17 12.28 4.19
C GLY A 98 4.24 12.04 5.70
N MET A 99 3.11 11.88 6.39
CA MET A 99 3.05 11.57 7.83
C MET A 99 3.32 10.10 8.09
N ARG A 100 4.29 9.80 8.97
CA ARG A 100 4.52 8.43 9.42
C ARG A 100 3.45 8.02 10.43
N ILE A 101 2.85 6.87 10.19
CA ILE A 101 1.82 6.27 11.04
C ILE A 101 2.24 4.83 11.30
N TYR A 102 1.95 4.34 12.49
CA TYR A 102 2.12 2.94 12.86
C TYR A 102 0.76 2.36 13.23
N GLY A 103 0.44 1.17 12.75
CA GLY A 103 -0.73 0.41 13.18
C GLY A 103 -0.63 -0.01 14.64
N ALA A 104 -1.72 -0.37 15.25
CA ALA A 104 -1.81 -0.81 16.63
C ALA A 104 -2.03 -2.33 16.77
N CYS A 105 -2.14 -3.06 15.66
CA CYS A 105 -2.40 -4.48 15.62
C CYS A 105 -1.12 -5.30 15.38
N THR A 106 -0.87 -6.28 16.25
CA THR A 106 0.24 -7.23 16.10
C THR A 106 0.10 -8.09 14.84
N ASP A 107 -1.15 -8.41 14.44
CA ASP A 107 -1.49 -9.21 13.26
C ASP A 107 -1.74 -8.39 12.01
N LYS A 108 -1.49 -7.06 12.07
CA LYS A 108 -1.61 -6.13 10.94
C LYS A 108 -3.00 -6.13 10.27
N MET A 109 -4.05 -6.21 11.09
CA MET A 109 -5.43 -6.13 10.64
C MET A 109 -5.87 -4.67 10.39
N ASP A 110 -5.05 -3.69 10.74
CA ASP A 110 -5.24 -2.26 10.55
C ASP A 110 -4.08 -1.59 9.78
N PRO A 111 -3.78 -2.01 8.54
CA PRO A 111 -2.73 -1.39 7.74
C PRO A 111 -3.04 0.10 7.49
N ILE A 112 -2.00 0.92 7.34
CA ILE A 112 -2.12 2.38 7.19
C ILE A 112 -3.02 2.78 6.02
N THR A 113 -3.07 1.95 4.97
CA THR A 113 -3.95 2.13 3.81
C THR A 113 -5.43 2.16 4.18
N SER A 114 -5.83 1.52 5.28
CA SER A 114 -7.23 1.47 5.70
C SER A 114 -7.78 2.78 6.29
N TYR A 115 -6.91 3.73 6.69
CA TYR A 115 -7.36 4.99 7.33
C TYR A 115 -7.78 6.09 6.36
N VAL A 116 -7.71 5.85 5.07
CA VAL A 116 -8.13 6.78 4.03
C VAL A 116 -9.21 6.19 3.14
N GLU A 117 -9.92 7.05 2.44
CA GLU A 117 -10.90 6.67 1.42
C GLU A 117 -10.47 7.23 0.05
N ILE A 118 -10.80 6.50 -1.01
CA ILE A 118 -10.50 6.96 -2.37
C ILE A 118 -11.14 8.30 -2.71
N SER A 119 -12.26 8.64 -2.07
CA SER A 119 -12.96 9.92 -2.27
C SER A 119 -12.16 11.12 -1.79
N ASN A 120 -11.26 10.94 -0.83
CA ASN A 120 -10.44 12.01 -0.27
C ASN A 120 -8.97 11.97 -0.73
N LEU A 121 -8.62 11.07 -1.64
CA LEU A 121 -7.28 10.98 -2.21
C LEU A 121 -7.18 11.67 -3.58
N SER A 122 -6.04 12.29 -3.83
CA SER A 122 -5.65 12.81 -5.14
C SER A 122 -4.82 11.81 -5.92
N LYS A 123 -3.84 11.18 -5.26
CA LYS A 123 -2.95 10.18 -5.84
C LYS A 123 -2.36 9.27 -4.76
N ALA A 124 -1.87 8.14 -5.20
CA ALA A 124 -0.90 7.33 -4.46
C ALA A 124 0.43 7.36 -5.21
N GLU A 125 1.50 7.65 -4.50
CA GLU A 125 2.85 7.66 -5.02
C GLU A 125 3.61 6.45 -4.46
N ILE A 126 4.03 5.55 -5.36
CA ILE A 126 4.73 4.32 -5.01
C ILE A 126 6.17 4.46 -5.48
N LYS A 127 7.11 4.48 -4.54
CA LYS A 127 8.56 4.55 -4.78
C LYS A 127 9.18 3.21 -4.47
N LYS A 128 9.87 2.61 -5.43
CA LYS A 128 10.50 1.29 -5.30
C LYS A 128 11.89 1.43 -4.68
N GLY A 129 12.27 0.47 -3.83
CA GLY A 129 13.61 0.39 -3.25
C GLY A 129 14.07 1.70 -2.62
N GLN A 130 15.28 2.13 -2.93
CA GLN A 130 15.89 3.33 -2.32
C GLN A 130 15.29 4.66 -2.76
N ALA A 131 14.51 4.71 -3.83
CA ALA A 131 13.70 5.88 -4.17
C ALA A 131 12.66 6.22 -3.08
N GLY A 132 12.28 5.25 -2.26
CA GLY A 132 11.35 5.43 -1.13
C GLY A 132 11.96 6.00 0.16
N ALA A 133 13.28 6.17 0.24
CA ALA A 133 13.97 6.55 1.48
C ALA A 133 13.75 8.00 1.95
N GLU A 134 13.10 8.85 1.15
CA GLU A 134 12.78 10.24 1.49
C GLU A 134 11.93 10.38 2.77
N ASN A 135 11.01 9.45 3.00
CA ASN A 135 10.08 9.47 4.13
C ASN A 135 10.55 8.58 5.32
N GLY A 136 11.75 8.06 5.27
CA GLY A 136 12.34 7.21 6.30
C GLY A 136 13.13 6.04 5.71
N ALA A 137 13.98 5.43 6.53
CA ALA A 137 14.80 4.30 6.12
C ALA A 137 13.93 3.12 5.68
N THR A 138 14.25 2.53 4.52
CA THR A 138 13.51 1.43 3.90
C THR A 138 14.43 0.58 3.03
N ILE A 139 14.05 -0.67 2.79
CA ILE A 139 14.72 -1.53 1.80
C ILE A 139 13.77 -1.97 0.67
N GLY A 140 12.47 -1.88 0.88
CA GLY A 140 11.44 -2.27 -0.10
C GLY A 140 10.85 -1.10 -0.88
N GLY A 141 10.91 0.10 -0.32
CA GLY A 141 10.32 1.29 -0.93
C GLY A 141 9.28 1.98 -0.05
N ALA A 142 8.48 2.85 -0.64
CA ALA A 142 7.46 3.61 0.08
C ALA A 142 6.17 3.77 -0.73
N ILE A 143 5.05 3.89 -0.02
CA ILE A 143 3.76 4.33 -0.54
C ILE A 143 3.37 5.61 0.20
N ASP A 144 3.14 6.71 -0.51
CA ASP A 144 2.55 7.91 0.06
C ASP A 144 1.15 8.15 -0.53
N LEU A 145 0.16 8.23 0.36
CA LEU A 145 -1.23 8.44 0.03
C LEU A 145 -1.54 9.93 0.19
N GLU A 146 -1.53 10.68 -0.90
CA GLU A 146 -1.77 12.12 -0.88
C GLU A 146 -3.26 12.43 -0.98
N ARG A 147 -3.78 13.18 0.01
CA ARG A 147 -5.17 13.63 0.02
C ARG A 147 -5.42 14.73 -1.00
N GLN A 148 -6.66 14.78 -1.48
CA GLN A 148 -7.11 15.85 -2.34
C GLN A 148 -7.19 17.16 -1.55
N LYS A 149 -6.73 18.26 -2.17
CA LYS A 149 -6.83 19.62 -1.64
C LYS A 149 -7.38 20.54 -2.72
N SER A 150 -8.23 21.50 -2.32
CA SER A 150 -8.65 22.60 -3.19
C SER A 150 -7.53 23.61 -3.33
N GLU A 151 -7.53 24.34 -4.44
CA GLU A 151 -6.62 25.46 -4.69
C GLU A 151 -7.24 26.79 -4.22
N TYR A 152 -6.39 27.81 -4.00
CA TYR A 152 -6.85 29.17 -3.70
C TYR A 152 -7.35 29.83 -4.97
N GLU A 153 -8.67 29.85 -5.16
CA GLU A 153 -9.32 30.35 -6.36
C GLU A 153 -10.41 31.38 -6.02
N ASN A 154 -11.23 31.75 -7.02
CA ASN A 154 -12.42 32.59 -6.81
C ASN A 154 -13.39 31.90 -5.84
N SER A 155 -14.06 32.70 -5.02
CA SER A 155 -15.00 32.21 -4.01
C SER A 155 -16.11 31.36 -4.62
N GLY A 156 -16.27 30.16 -4.12
CA GLY A 156 -17.27 29.21 -4.59
C GLY A 156 -17.42 27.98 -3.71
N TRP A 157 -18.55 27.34 -3.86
CA TRP A 157 -18.84 26.04 -3.29
C TRP A 157 -18.91 24.99 -4.39
N SER A 158 -18.39 23.85 -4.13
CA SER A 158 -18.55 22.65 -4.98
C SER A 158 -18.60 21.43 -4.09
N GLY A 159 -19.08 20.33 -4.63
CA GLY A 159 -19.15 19.11 -3.87
C GLY A 159 -19.60 17.94 -4.69
N ASN A 160 -19.68 16.80 -4.05
CA ASN A 160 -20.31 15.61 -4.61
C ASN A 160 -21.05 14.82 -3.53
N ALA A 161 -22.04 14.08 -3.98
CA ALA A 161 -22.69 13.02 -3.21
C ALA A 161 -22.54 11.73 -4.00
N GLN A 162 -22.25 10.63 -3.32
CA GLN A 162 -22.02 9.34 -3.96
C GLN A 162 -22.69 8.22 -3.18
N SER A 163 -23.16 7.21 -3.92
CA SER A 163 -23.76 6.01 -3.34
C SER A 163 -23.38 4.80 -4.18
N SER A 164 -23.15 3.67 -3.55
CA SER A 164 -22.90 2.38 -4.18
C SER A 164 -23.66 1.27 -3.48
N ILE A 165 -24.01 0.25 -4.25
CA ILE A 165 -24.50 -1.03 -3.77
C ILE A 165 -23.73 -2.15 -4.47
N GLU A 166 -23.46 -3.23 -3.75
CA GLU A 166 -22.80 -4.43 -4.25
C GLU A 166 -23.60 -5.66 -3.83
N SER A 167 -23.66 -6.67 -4.71
CA SER A 167 -24.53 -7.84 -4.48
C SER A 167 -23.87 -8.93 -3.67
N ILE A 168 -22.54 -9.02 -3.67
CA ILE A 168 -21.83 -10.19 -3.14
C ILE A 168 -21.82 -10.24 -1.61
N ASN A 169 -21.89 -9.10 -0.96
CA ASN A 169 -21.89 -8.90 0.49
C ASN A 169 -22.95 -7.88 0.94
N GLU A 170 -23.95 -7.61 0.12
CA GLU A 170 -24.98 -6.59 0.35
C GLU A 170 -24.40 -5.21 0.72
N GLN A 171 -23.18 -4.91 0.29
CA GLN A 171 -22.47 -3.70 0.69
C GLN A 171 -23.22 -2.45 0.25
N LYS A 172 -23.31 -1.50 1.16
CA LYS A 172 -23.86 -0.16 0.97
C LYS A 172 -22.78 0.87 1.27
N ILE A 173 -22.57 1.78 0.33
CA ILE A 173 -21.59 2.85 0.47
C ILE A 173 -22.31 4.18 0.27
N LEU A 174 -22.13 5.11 1.21
CA LEU A 174 -22.63 6.46 1.15
C LEU A 174 -21.48 7.43 1.39
N GLY A 175 -21.31 8.42 0.52
CA GLY A 175 -20.27 9.42 0.64
C GLY A 175 -20.75 10.81 0.26
N ALA A 176 -20.13 11.82 0.86
CA ALA A 176 -20.34 13.21 0.53
C ALA A 176 -19.05 14.00 0.70
N ALA A 177 -18.74 14.85 -0.26
CA ALA A 177 -17.65 15.80 -0.20
C ALA A 177 -18.17 17.23 -0.42
N LEU A 178 -17.73 18.17 0.41
CA LEU A 178 -18.03 19.58 0.31
C LEU A 178 -16.75 20.39 0.28
N GLN A 179 -16.63 21.30 -0.65
CA GLN A 179 -15.45 22.11 -0.87
C GLN A 179 -15.87 23.59 -0.93
N TYR A 180 -15.10 24.40 -0.22
CA TYR A 180 -15.18 25.85 -0.31
C TYR A 180 -13.81 26.40 -0.71
N THR A 181 -13.78 27.28 -1.69
CA THR A 181 -12.57 27.98 -2.13
C THR A 181 -12.76 29.47 -2.10
N SER A 182 -11.70 30.18 -1.86
CA SER A 182 -11.57 31.63 -2.05
C SER A 182 -10.11 31.98 -2.29
N ASN A 183 -9.82 33.23 -2.64
CA ASN A 183 -8.44 33.68 -2.86
C ASN A 183 -7.53 33.57 -1.60
N LYS A 184 -8.11 33.31 -0.42
CA LYS A 184 -7.35 33.25 0.85
C LYS A 184 -7.61 32.01 1.67
N VAL A 185 -8.71 31.32 1.44
CA VAL A 185 -9.11 30.18 2.27
C VAL A 185 -9.67 29.10 1.37
N PHE A 186 -9.29 27.88 1.63
CA PHE A 186 -10.04 26.71 1.18
C PHE A 186 -10.39 25.82 2.38
N ALA A 187 -11.44 25.02 2.22
CA ALA A 187 -11.83 24.00 3.16
C ALA A 187 -12.48 22.85 2.39
N ASP A 188 -11.93 21.66 2.54
CA ASP A 188 -12.42 20.41 1.97
C ASP A 188 -12.85 19.50 3.11
N VAL A 189 -14.07 18.99 3.03
CA VAL A 189 -14.66 18.06 4.01
C VAL A 189 -15.18 16.85 3.27
N ASP A 190 -14.78 15.66 3.71
CA ASP A 190 -15.21 14.39 3.14
C ASP A 190 -15.79 13.49 4.25
N LEU A 191 -16.87 12.81 3.91
CA LEU A 191 -17.56 11.84 4.74
C LEU A 191 -17.77 10.56 3.96
N MET A 192 -17.48 9.40 4.55
CA MET A 192 -17.75 8.09 3.97
C MET A 192 -18.30 7.14 5.02
N TYR A 193 -19.33 6.39 4.63
CA TYR A 193 -19.89 5.28 5.36
C TYR A 193 -19.92 4.04 4.49
N ARG A 194 -19.48 2.92 5.04
CA ARG A 194 -19.54 1.59 4.41
C ARG A 194 -20.15 0.60 5.39
N ASP A 195 -20.98 -0.28 4.86
CA ASP A 195 -21.63 -1.34 5.60
C ASP A 195 -21.71 -2.57 4.70
N ALA A 196 -21.16 -3.67 5.15
CA ALA A 196 -21.06 -4.91 4.37
C ALA A 196 -21.35 -6.12 5.28
N GLU A 197 -22.22 -6.99 4.78
CA GLU A 197 -22.46 -8.31 5.37
C GLU A 197 -21.36 -9.31 4.94
N ASN A 198 -21.44 -10.55 5.39
CA ASN A 198 -20.57 -11.62 4.90
C ASN A 198 -20.63 -11.73 3.38
N TYR A 199 -19.48 -11.87 2.72
CA TYR A 199 -19.48 -12.15 1.29
C TYR A 199 -19.68 -13.63 1.00
N SER A 200 -20.14 -13.93 -0.21
CA SER A 200 -20.19 -15.29 -0.73
C SER A 200 -19.08 -15.55 -1.73
N ALA A 201 -18.41 -16.68 -1.63
CA ALA A 201 -17.57 -17.23 -2.68
C ALA A 201 -18.42 -17.78 -3.84
N ALA A 202 -17.76 -18.28 -4.90
CA ALA A 202 -18.47 -18.88 -6.03
C ALA A 202 -19.37 -20.04 -5.57
N GLY A 203 -20.51 -20.21 -6.27
CA GLY A 203 -21.51 -21.19 -5.88
C GLY A 203 -22.36 -20.80 -4.69
N ASN A 204 -22.34 -19.53 -4.26
CA ASN A 204 -23.02 -18.97 -3.09
C ASN A 204 -22.58 -19.61 -1.74
N GLU A 205 -21.33 -19.98 -1.62
CA GLU A 205 -20.72 -20.38 -0.36
C GLU A 205 -20.48 -19.13 0.49
N GLU A 206 -21.20 -18.98 1.59
CA GLU A 206 -21.03 -17.85 2.51
C GLU A 206 -19.72 -17.99 3.28
N ILE A 207 -18.92 -16.94 3.28
CA ILE A 207 -17.68 -16.84 4.05
C ILE A 207 -17.98 -16.11 5.34
N LEU A 208 -18.19 -16.88 6.41
CA LEU A 208 -18.51 -16.35 7.74
C LEU A 208 -17.37 -15.46 8.25
N TYR A 209 -17.71 -14.46 9.06
CA TYR A 209 -16.78 -13.50 9.65
C TYR A 209 -16.04 -12.69 8.57
N SER A 210 -16.77 -12.17 7.62
CA SER A 210 -16.23 -11.29 6.57
C SER A 210 -16.99 -9.97 6.43
N GLN A 211 -17.92 -9.70 7.34
CA GLN A 211 -18.67 -8.45 7.47
C GLN A 211 -17.79 -7.32 8.00
N PHE A 212 -18.18 -6.07 7.76
CA PHE A 212 -17.58 -4.89 8.39
C PHE A 212 -18.46 -3.65 8.28
N THR A 213 -18.32 -2.74 9.23
CA THR A 213 -18.88 -1.38 9.18
C THR A 213 -17.77 -0.37 9.34
N LYS A 214 -17.75 0.68 8.50
CA LYS A 214 -16.70 1.70 8.51
C LYS A 214 -17.25 3.11 8.38
N TYR A 215 -16.64 4.03 9.13
CA TYR A 215 -16.87 5.48 9.08
C TYR A 215 -15.56 6.20 8.83
N ASN A 216 -15.51 7.11 7.87
CA ASN A 216 -14.36 7.97 7.63
C ASN A 216 -14.82 9.43 7.53
N PHE A 217 -14.14 10.29 8.25
CA PHE A 217 -14.29 11.74 8.17
C PHE A 217 -12.92 12.36 7.93
N SER A 218 -12.82 13.19 6.91
CA SER A 218 -11.58 13.91 6.59
C SER A 218 -11.85 15.39 6.38
N VAL A 219 -10.96 16.22 6.88
CA VAL A 219 -10.96 17.67 6.62
C VAL A 219 -9.56 18.15 6.31
N VAL A 220 -9.44 19.01 5.30
CA VAL A 220 -8.25 19.78 4.99
C VAL A 220 -8.66 21.22 4.80
N THR A 221 -7.97 22.15 5.43
CA THR A 221 -8.21 23.59 5.30
C THR A 221 -6.91 24.34 5.16
N GLY A 222 -6.91 25.40 4.36
CA GLY A 222 -5.74 26.22 4.13
C GLY A 222 -6.05 27.70 4.22
N TYR A 223 -5.06 28.44 4.69
CA TYR A 223 -5.06 29.91 4.73
C TYR A 223 -3.84 30.46 4.01
N GLN A 224 -4.07 31.25 2.97
CA GLN A 224 -3.02 31.92 2.21
C GLN A 224 -2.60 33.21 2.95
N ILE A 225 -1.39 33.19 3.52
CA ILE A 225 -0.81 34.36 4.24
C ILE A 225 -0.38 35.41 3.23
N GLU A 226 0.37 35.00 2.22
CA GLU A 226 0.86 35.76 1.08
C GLU A 226 0.63 34.97 -0.20
N GLN A 227 0.83 35.56 -1.36
CA GLN A 227 0.58 34.88 -2.64
C GLN A 227 1.32 33.54 -2.80
N ASN A 228 2.47 33.41 -2.15
CA ASN A 228 3.36 32.25 -2.24
C ASN A 228 3.59 31.56 -0.88
N LYS A 229 2.81 31.91 0.15
CA LYS A 229 2.93 31.29 1.49
C LYS A 229 1.56 30.93 2.04
N SER A 230 1.44 29.74 2.57
CA SER A 230 0.21 29.27 3.20
C SER A 230 0.49 28.44 4.46
N ILE A 231 -0.55 28.33 5.28
CA ILE A 231 -0.65 27.36 6.38
C ILE A 231 -1.84 26.47 6.09
N GLU A 232 -1.65 25.18 6.23
CA GLU A 232 -2.69 24.17 6.06
C GLU A 232 -2.84 23.35 7.34
N ALA A 233 -4.07 23.02 7.69
CA ALA A 233 -4.39 22.09 8.77
C ALA A 233 -5.21 20.94 8.25
N SER A 234 -5.00 19.76 8.79
CA SER A 234 -5.71 18.57 8.36
C SER A 234 -6.08 17.67 9.53
N PHE A 235 -7.16 16.92 9.36
CA PHE A 235 -7.61 15.94 10.33
C PHE A 235 -8.31 14.78 9.62
N ILE A 236 -8.05 13.54 10.09
CA ILE A 236 -8.78 12.33 9.73
C ILE A 236 -9.28 11.69 11.01
N PHE A 237 -10.53 11.28 10.99
CA PHE A 237 -11.13 10.31 11.89
C PHE A 237 -11.55 9.11 11.06
N ASP A 238 -11.01 7.96 11.40
CA ASP A 238 -11.38 6.68 10.78
C ASP A 238 -11.77 5.69 11.86
N GLU A 239 -12.87 4.99 11.67
CA GLU A 239 -13.35 3.97 12.58
C GLU A 239 -14.00 2.83 11.83
N ALA A 240 -13.53 1.62 12.11
CA ALA A 240 -14.15 0.38 11.67
C ALA A 240 -14.57 -0.46 12.88
N ASN A 241 -15.76 -1.03 12.80
CA ASN A 241 -16.37 -1.84 13.84
C ASN A 241 -16.93 -3.12 13.24
N ASP A 242 -17.07 -4.15 14.06
CA ASP A 242 -17.63 -5.44 13.66
C ASP A 242 -16.94 -6.00 12.41
N VAL A 243 -15.60 -5.96 12.41
CA VAL A 243 -14.81 -6.39 11.26
C VAL A 243 -14.41 -7.84 11.41
N GLY A 244 -15.01 -8.69 10.60
CA GLY A 244 -14.73 -10.13 10.58
C GLY A 244 -13.45 -10.47 9.81
N TYR A 245 -12.69 -11.43 10.35
CA TYR A 245 -11.45 -11.94 9.75
C TYR A 245 -11.50 -13.47 9.63
N PRO A 246 -12.02 -14.00 8.52
CA PRO A 246 -12.18 -15.45 8.35
C PRO A 246 -10.86 -16.23 8.39
N ALA A 247 -9.73 -15.59 8.12
CA ALA A 247 -8.40 -16.21 8.23
C ALA A 247 -7.87 -16.29 9.67
N LEU A 248 -8.51 -15.63 10.62
CA LEU A 248 -8.05 -15.49 11.99
C LEU A 248 -9.09 -16.08 12.95
N PRO A 249 -8.68 -16.53 14.16
CA PRO A 249 -9.62 -17.01 15.17
C PRO A 249 -10.34 -15.88 15.92
N MET A 250 -10.06 -14.62 15.59
CA MET A 250 -10.56 -13.41 16.27
C MET A 250 -11.07 -12.41 15.24
N ASP A 251 -11.92 -11.50 15.71
CA ASP A 251 -12.50 -10.41 14.94
C ASP A 251 -12.08 -9.06 15.54
N VAL A 252 -12.28 -7.97 14.80
CA VAL A 252 -11.97 -6.63 15.28
C VAL A 252 -13.25 -5.95 15.75
N SER A 253 -13.37 -5.77 17.04
CA SER A 253 -14.50 -5.03 17.62
C SER A 253 -14.35 -3.52 17.45
N LEU A 254 -13.10 -3.00 17.40
CA LEU A 254 -12.80 -1.59 17.16
C LEU A 254 -11.44 -1.42 16.51
N ALA A 255 -11.38 -0.76 15.35
CA ALA A 255 -10.18 -0.14 14.79
C ALA A 255 -10.46 1.34 14.61
N ARG A 256 -9.69 2.22 15.28
CA ARG A 256 -9.92 3.67 15.28
C ARG A 256 -8.62 4.44 15.12
N ALA A 257 -8.61 5.43 14.23
CA ALA A 257 -7.48 6.32 14.02
C ALA A 257 -7.89 7.81 14.08
N TYR A 258 -7.14 8.59 14.85
CA TYR A 258 -7.16 10.04 14.81
C TYR A 258 -5.84 10.52 14.25
N ILE A 259 -5.85 11.27 13.14
CA ILE A 259 -4.63 11.75 12.46
C ILE A 259 -4.78 13.25 12.20
N GLY A 260 -3.90 14.06 12.75
CA GLY A 260 -3.95 15.50 12.61
C GLY A 260 -2.61 16.12 12.24
N SER A 261 -2.63 17.21 11.47
CA SER A 261 -1.40 17.91 11.10
C SER A 261 -1.58 19.41 10.90
N LEU A 262 -0.46 20.12 11.00
CA LEU A 262 -0.32 21.52 10.62
C LEU A 262 0.92 21.64 9.73
N GLU A 263 0.76 22.26 8.56
CA GLU A 263 1.80 22.41 7.53
C GLU A 263 1.98 23.88 7.15
N TYR A 264 3.22 24.32 7.08
CA TYR A 264 3.62 25.57 6.46
C TYR A 264 4.20 25.30 5.08
N ILE A 265 3.77 26.07 4.07
CA ILE A 265 4.21 25.94 2.68
C ILE A 265 4.68 27.30 2.19
N SER A 266 5.84 27.32 1.52
CA SER A 266 6.39 28.52 0.88
C SER A 266 6.91 28.15 -0.51
N ASN A 267 6.40 28.84 -1.54
CA ASN A 267 6.75 28.64 -2.96
C ASN A 267 7.26 29.98 -3.55
N PRO A 268 8.46 30.47 -3.18
CA PRO A 268 8.94 31.76 -3.63
C PRO A 268 9.32 31.73 -5.12
N GLU A 269 9.11 32.84 -5.81
CA GLU A 269 9.61 33.04 -7.15
C GLU A 269 11.04 33.64 -7.12
N GLY A 270 11.95 33.08 -7.92
CA GLY A 270 13.29 33.64 -8.14
C GLY A 270 14.30 33.47 -7.01
N GLU A 271 14.01 32.67 -6.00
CA GLU A 271 14.93 32.32 -4.92
C GLU A 271 15.71 31.04 -5.21
N PHE A 272 16.71 30.73 -4.37
CA PHE A 272 17.53 29.50 -4.45
C PHE A 272 16.68 28.22 -4.33
N TYR A 273 15.59 28.25 -3.57
CA TYR A 273 14.63 27.15 -3.45
C TYR A 273 13.29 27.51 -4.12
N LYS A 274 12.56 26.52 -4.59
CA LYS A 274 11.25 26.64 -5.23
C LYS A 274 10.10 26.24 -4.32
N GLU A 275 10.35 25.33 -3.39
CA GLU A 275 9.36 24.84 -2.46
C GLU A 275 10.03 24.59 -1.11
N TRP A 276 9.38 25.06 -0.05
CA TRP A 276 9.69 24.69 1.33
C TRP A 276 8.41 24.30 2.05
N LYS A 277 8.36 23.08 2.56
CA LYS A 277 7.26 22.55 3.35
C LYS A 277 7.76 22.10 4.72
N THR A 278 7.05 22.47 5.77
CA THR A 278 7.30 21.98 7.13
C THR A 278 5.99 21.57 7.75
N LYS A 279 5.89 20.30 8.14
CA LYS A 279 4.70 19.71 8.75
C LYS A 279 5.03 19.17 10.12
N ILE A 280 4.13 19.43 11.08
CA ILE A 280 4.05 18.74 12.36
C ILE A 280 2.77 17.91 12.37
N TYR A 281 2.80 16.75 12.99
CA TYR A 281 1.65 15.85 13.01
C TYR A 281 1.58 15.00 14.27
N TYR A 282 0.38 14.56 14.58
CA TYR A 282 0.09 13.60 15.64
C TYR A 282 -0.95 12.60 15.15
N ASN A 283 -0.75 11.34 15.50
CA ASN A 283 -1.76 10.30 15.30
C ASN A 283 -1.89 9.41 16.54
N ASP A 284 -3.11 8.91 16.76
CA ASP A 284 -3.48 8.01 17.85
C ASP A 284 -4.34 6.90 17.24
N VAL A 285 -3.83 5.69 17.27
CA VAL A 285 -4.46 4.51 16.71
C VAL A 285 -4.78 3.54 17.84
N THR A 286 -6.01 3.07 17.88
CA THR A 286 -6.48 2.02 18.78
C THR A 286 -7.02 0.86 17.97
N HIS A 287 -6.61 -0.35 18.33
CA HIS A 287 -7.10 -1.57 17.73
C HIS A 287 -7.47 -2.56 18.83
N ILE A 288 -8.71 -3.06 18.81
CA ILE A 288 -9.19 -4.03 19.77
C ILE A 288 -9.72 -5.23 19.00
N MET A 289 -9.12 -6.36 19.21
CA MET A 289 -9.59 -7.63 18.68
C MET A 289 -9.93 -8.59 19.79
N ASP A 290 -10.96 -9.38 19.57
CA ASP A 290 -11.47 -10.38 20.50
C ASP A 290 -12.11 -11.55 19.74
N ASP A 291 -12.41 -12.61 20.45
CA ASP A 291 -13.07 -13.80 19.91
C ASP A 291 -14.50 -13.98 20.41
N SER A 292 -15.11 -12.91 20.93
CA SER A 292 -16.46 -12.93 21.53
C SER A 292 -17.56 -13.41 20.57
N GLN A 293 -17.39 -13.18 19.27
CA GLN A 293 -18.29 -13.61 18.20
C GLN A 293 -18.01 -15.05 17.72
N ARG A 294 -16.91 -15.68 18.19
CA ARG A 294 -16.52 -17.02 17.78
C ARG A 294 -17.13 -18.08 18.69
N PRO A 295 -17.90 -19.07 18.16
CA PRO A 295 -18.62 -20.03 19.01
C PRO A 295 -17.69 -21.04 19.71
N ASP A 296 -16.67 -21.52 19.00
CA ASP A 296 -15.86 -22.67 19.42
C ASP A 296 -14.37 -22.30 19.48
N VAL A 297 -13.98 -21.53 20.50
CA VAL A 297 -12.57 -21.22 20.76
C VAL A 297 -12.08 -22.01 21.97
N PRO A 298 -10.83 -22.53 21.95
CA PRO A 298 -10.29 -23.32 23.06
C PRO A 298 -10.12 -22.51 24.36
N ILE A 299 -9.90 -21.21 24.25
CA ILE A 299 -9.77 -20.25 25.34
C ILE A 299 -10.16 -18.86 24.82
N ARG A 300 -10.92 -18.10 25.59
CA ARG A 300 -11.33 -16.74 25.23
C ARG A 300 -10.17 -15.77 25.36
N MET A 301 -10.03 -14.84 24.40
CA MET A 301 -8.92 -13.88 24.35
C MET A 301 -9.40 -12.48 23.99
N ASP A 302 -8.84 -11.48 24.70
CA ASP A 302 -8.93 -10.07 24.35
C ASP A 302 -7.53 -9.55 24.06
N MET A 303 -7.37 -8.81 22.93
CA MET A 303 -6.09 -8.30 22.47
C MET A 303 -6.22 -6.83 22.05
N PRO A 304 -6.22 -5.89 23.01
CA PRO A 304 -6.16 -4.46 22.70
C PRO A 304 -4.75 -4.01 22.37
N GLY A 305 -4.64 -3.06 21.42
CA GLY A 305 -3.38 -2.43 21.04
C GLY A 305 -3.53 -0.94 20.81
N TRP A 306 -2.46 -0.21 21.06
CA TRP A 306 -2.39 1.25 20.90
C TRP A 306 -1.08 1.65 20.24
N SER A 307 -1.19 2.64 19.35
CA SER A 307 -0.02 3.25 18.73
C SER A 307 -0.21 4.77 18.66
N LYS A 308 0.71 5.52 19.26
CA LYS A 308 0.68 6.98 19.31
C LYS A 308 1.94 7.54 18.69
N THR A 309 1.80 8.36 17.66
CA THR A 309 2.94 8.96 16.96
C THR A 309 2.86 10.47 16.94
N ALA A 310 3.94 11.11 17.34
CA ALA A 310 4.16 12.54 17.13
C ALA A 310 5.38 12.73 16.22
N GLY A 311 5.24 13.51 15.17
CA GLY A 311 6.34 13.65 14.22
C GLY A 311 6.37 15.01 13.51
N MET A 312 7.47 15.22 12.81
CA MET A 312 7.67 16.38 11.95
C MET A 312 8.53 16.05 10.74
N TYR A 313 8.33 16.78 9.67
CA TYR A 313 9.29 16.85 8.58
C TYR A 313 9.46 18.28 8.07
N SER A 314 10.61 18.55 7.46
CA SER A 314 10.85 19.76 6.69
C SER A 314 11.51 19.36 5.37
N LYS A 315 10.88 19.73 4.25
CA LYS A 315 11.33 19.42 2.89
C LYS A 315 11.61 20.70 2.15
N LEU A 316 12.76 20.77 1.49
CA LEU A 316 13.22 21.90 0.70
C LEU A 316 13.60 21.39 -0.69
N LYS A 317 13.00 21.98 -1.74
CA LYS A 317 13.28 21.65 -3.14
C LYS A 317 13.75 22.88 -3.90
N GLY A 318 14.69 22.69 -4.79
CA GLY A 318 15.18 23.78 -5.61
C GLY A 318 15.86 23.31 -6.89
N ASN A 319 16.17 24.26 -7.74
CA ASN A 319 16.89 24.00 -8.98
C ASN A 319 18.05 24.99 -9.08
N PHE A 320 19.15 24.53 -9.61
CA PHE A 320 20.31 25.37 -9.91
C PHE A 320 20.93 24.86 -11.22
N GLU A 321 20.93 25.68 -12.27
CA GLU A 321 21.37 25.29 -13.62
C GLU A 321 20.68 23.97 -14.06
N ASN A 322 21.48 22.93 -14.27
CA ASN A 322 21.04 21.59 -14.67
C ASN A 322 20.75 20.65 -13.49
N HIS A 323 20.77 21.17 -12.25
CA HIS A 323 20.51 20.39 -11.04
C HIS A 323 19.10 20.65 -10.52
N SER A 324 18.41 19.57 -10.13
CA SER A 324 17.19 19.62 -9.35
C SER A 324 17.44 18.84 -8.05
N TRP A 325 17.33 19.52 -6.91
CA TRP A 325 17.71 18.96 -5.65
C TRP A 325 16.56 18.98 -4.64
N ASP A 326 16.51 17.96 -3.82
CA ASP A 326 15.59 17.78 -2.71
C ASP A 326 16.39 17.53 -1.44
N LEU A 327 16.06 18.27 -0.37
CA LEU A 327 16.59 18.06 0.98
C LEU A 327 15.43 17.83 1.93
N SER A 328 15.53 16.84 2.79
CA SER A 328 14.52 16.61 3.82
C SER A 328 15.14 16.21 5.16
N VAL A 329 14.51 16.72 6.21
CA VAL A 329 14.72 16.29 7.60
C VAL A 329 13.40 15.74 8.09
N ASN A 330 13.41 14.54 8.66
CA ASN A 330 12.21 13.97 9.25
C ASN A 330 12.54 13.35 10.60
N GLY A 331 11.54 13.29 11.46
CA GLY A 331 11.67 12.63 12.75
C GLY A 331 10.32 12.35 13.36
N HIS A 332 10.26 11.28 14.14
CA HIS A 332 9.06 10.94 14.89
C HIS A 332 9.41 10.22 16.20
N PHE A 333 8.50 10.36 17.13
CA PHE A 333 8.38 9.54 18.33
C PHE A 333 7.12 8.70 18.17
N ASN A 334 7.23 7.40 18.37
CA ASN A 334 6.09 6.48 18.42
C ASN A 334 6.14 5.69 19.73
N ASN A 335 4.97 5.47 20.34
CA ASN A 335 4.77 4.55 21.44
C ASN A 335 3.83 3.43 20.97
N SER A 336 4.24 2.18 21.09
CA SER A 336 3.49 0.98 20.72
C SER A 336 3.31 0.09 21.94
N LEU A 337 2.06 -0.20 22.29
CA LEU A 337 1.67 -1.10 23.37
C LEU A 337 0.62 -2.07 22.83
N ALA A 338 0.77 -3.36 23.13
CA ALA A 338 -0.28 -4.34 22.88
C ALA A 338 -0.32 -5.37 24.00
N GLU A 339 -1.54 -5.70 24.42
CA GLU A 339 -1.83 -6.62 25.52
C GLU A 339 -2.55 -7.85 24.99
N MET A 340 -2.47 -8.96 25.72
CA MET A 340 -3.30 -10.13 25.53
C MET A 340 -3.75 -10.64 26.90
N THR A 341 -5.05 -10.84 27.05
CA THR A 341 -5.64 -11.53 28.22
C THR A 341 -6.35 -12.77 27.73
N MET A 342 -6.03 -13.92 28.33
CA MET A 342 -6.68 -15.19 28.08
C MET A 342 -7.51 -15.58 29.29
N PHE A 343 -8.77 -16.00 29.05
CA PHE A 343 -9.76 -16.34 30.05
C PHE A 343 -10.02 -17.85 30.04
N PRO A 344 -9.42 -18.63 30.97
CA PRO A 344 -9.65 -20.06 31.06
C PRO A 344 -11.13 -20.40 31.32
N GLU A 345 -11.61 -21.52 30.77
CA GLU A 345 -12.95 -22.02 31.04
C GLU A 345 -13.10 -22.57 32.45
N ASP A 346 -12.01 -23.08 33.07
CA ASP A 346 -12.04 -23.55 34.46
C ASP A 346 -12.02 -22.36 35.44
N PRO A 347 -13.09 -22.15 36.22
CA PRO A 347 -13.15 -21.04 37.18
C PRO A 347 -12.13 -21.11 38.32
N ASN A 348 -11.36 -22.19 38.43
CA ASN A 348 -10.26 -22.30 39.41
C ASN A 348 -8.91 -21.90 38.84
N GLU A 349 -8.83 -21.66 37.54
CA GLU A 349 -7.66 -21.11 36.89
C GLU A 349 -7.73 -19.57 36.87
N ASN A 350 -6.57 -18.91 36.93
CA ASN A 350 -6.51 -17.45 36.84
C ASN A 350 -6.42 -17.01 35.38
N ASP A 351 -6.94 -15.81 35.08
CA ASP A 351 -6.71 -15.16 33.82
C ASP A 351 -5.20 -15.01 33.58
N MET A 352 -4.77 -15.24 32.36
CA MET A 352 -3.39 -15.09 31.93
C MET A 352 -3.24 -13.77 31.17
N PHE A 353 -2.34 -12.92 31.65
CA PHE A 353 -2.06 -11.62 31.06
C PHE A 353 -0.62 -11.55 30.56
N MET A 354 -0.43 -10.95 29.39
CA MET A 354 0.90 -10.66 28.83
C MET A 354 0.88 -9.38 28.00
N LEU A 355 2.06 -8.79 27.82
CA LEU A 355 2.30 -7.72 26.89
C LEU A 355 2.88 -8.31 25.59
N THR A 356 2.08 -8.37 24.56
CA THR A 356 2.52 -8.84 23.22
C THR A 356 3.44 -7.82 22.53
N TRP A 357 3.26 -6.52 22.81
CA TRP A 357 4.27 -5.46 22.62
C TRP A 357 4.52 -4.77 23.96
N PRO A 358 5.76 -4.83 24.51
CA PRO A 358 6.05 -4.45 25.89
C PRO A 358 6.23 -2.94 26.10
N ASP A 359 5.25 -2.12 25.66
CA ASP A 359 5.29 -0.65 25.76
C ASP A 359 6.59 -0.07 25.19
N VAL A 360 6.76 -0.14 23.87
CA VAL A 360 8.01 0.25 23.20
C VAL A 360 7.91 1.67 22.66
N ASN A 361 8.80 2.53 23.14
CA ASN A 361 9.06 3.83 22.54
C ASN A 361 10.05 3.70 21.38
N THR A 362 9.68 4.20 20.20
CA THR A 362 10.54 4.28 19.02
C THR A 362 10.82 5.75 18.71
N ILE A 363 12.09 6.13 18.62
CA ILE A 363 12.52 7.46 18.16
C ILE A 363 13.29 7.28 16.85
N TYR A 364 12.89 7.99 15.84
CA TYR A 364 13.60 8.08 14.58
C TYR A 364 13.90 9.53 14.21
N THR A 365 15.09 9.78 13.71
CA THR A 365 15.47 11.06 13.09
C THR A 365 16.32 10.77 11.87
N GLY A 366 15.96 11.36 10.72
CA GLY A 366 16.63 11.13 9.44
C GLY A 366 16.88 12.43 8.68
N LEU A 367 17.95 12.38 7.89
CA LEU A 367 18.31 13.36 6.88
C LEU A 367 18.28 12.67 5.53
N PHE A 368 17.73 13.32 4.51
CA PHE A 368 17.74 12.81 3.14
C PHE A 368 18.11 13.93 2.18
N ALA A 369 18.96 13.62 1.22
CA ALA A 369 19.35 14.53 0.14
C ALA A 369 19.28 13.76 -1.18
N LYS A 370 18.73 14.41 -2.21
CA LYS A 370 18.68 13.90 -3.59
C LYS A 370 19.10 15.01 -4.53
N ASP A 371 19.93 14.69 -5.51
CA ASP A 371 20.28 15.58 -6.62
C ASP A 371 20.08 14.85 -7.95
N GLN A 372 19.36 15.49 -8.83
CA GLN A 372 19.14 15.06 -10.19
C GLN A 372 19.84 16.02 -11.13
N TYR A 373 20.82 15.52 -11.88
CA TYR A 373 21.64 16.27 -12.80
C TYR A 373 21.30 15.95 -14.25
N LEU A 374 20.89 16.97 -15.00
CA LEU A 374 20.68 16.86 -16.44
C LEU A 374 22.02 16.99 -17.16
N ILE A 375 22.61 15.86 -17.58
CA ILE A 375 23.91 15.80 -18.23
C ILE A 375 23.83 16.47 -19.63
N ASN A 376 22.77 16.14 -20.36
CA ASN A 376 22.38 16.76 -21.64
C ASN A 376 20.89 16.47 -21.90
N GLU A 377 20.39 16.80 -23.10
CA GLU A 377 18.97 16.64 -23.48
C GLU A 377 18.49 15.18 -23.38
N ASP A 378 19.37 14.20 -23.55
CA ASP A 378 19.04 12.77 -23.56
C ASP A 378 19.39 12.05 -22.25
N PHE A 379 20.40 12.52 -21.50
CA PHE A 379 20.92 11.83 -20.32
C PHE A 379 20.73 12.62 -19.03
N SER A 380 20.23 11.94 -18.02
CA SER A 380 20.18 12.42 -16.64
C SER A 380 20.78 11.40 -15.67
N ALA A 381 21.30 11.91 -14.56
CA ALA A 381 21.77 11.11 -13.45
C ALA A 381 21.11 11.57 -12.16
N GLU A 382 20.76 10.65 -11.27
CA GLU A 382 20.24 10.94 -9.94
C GLU A 382 21.11 10.25 -8.90
N ILE A 383 21.36 10.94 -7.79
CA ILE A 383 22.04 10.39 -6.63
C ILE A 383 21.22 10.77 -5.40
N SER A 384 21.01 9.83 -4.48
CA SER A 384 20.35 10.05 -3.21
C SER A 384 21.18 9.51 -2.04
N LEU A 385 21.06 10.18 -0.89
CA LEU A 385 21.70 9.80 0.36
C LEU A 385 20.75 10.05 1.51
N GLY A 386 20.43 9.03 2.28
CA GLY A 386 19.66 9.08 3.51
C GLY A 386 20.49 8.56 4.69
N MET A 387 20.42 9.22 5.82
CA MET A 387 21.04 8.81 7.07
C MET A 387 20.03 8.93 8.19
N GLY A 388 19.94 7.92 9.06
CA GLY A 388 18.99 7.90 10.15
C GLY A 388 19.57 7.36 11.43
N VAL A 389 19.00 7.81 12.54
CA VAL A 389 19.21 7.24 13.88
C VAL A 389 17.87 6.71 14.35
N HIS A 390 17.84 5.46 14.74
CA HIS A 390 16.65 4.76 15.22
C HIS A 390 16.95 4.20 16.62
N ASN A 391 16.10 4.52 17.57
CA ASN A 391 16.20 4.03 18.94
C ASN A 391 14.89 3.40 19.37
N ASN A 392 14.95 2.20 19.92
CA ASN A 392 13.85 1.58 20.65
C ASN A 392 14.17 1.55 22.14
N ASN A 393 13.15 1.75 22.97
CA ASN A 393 13.27 1.69 24.42
C ASN A 393 11.97 1.12 25.02
N ILE A 394 12.09 -0.03 25.72
CA ILE A 394 10.98 -0.66 26.44
C ILE A 394 10.71 0.15 27.70
N GLN A 395 9.46 0.52 27.92
CA GLN A 395 9.04 1.33 29.07
C GLN A 395 8.50 0.49 30.21
N ASP A 396 7.87 -0.63 29.91
CA ASP A 396 7.24 -1.50 30.90
C ASP A 396 8.24 -2.52 31.44
N GLU A 397 8.40 -2.55 32.77
CA GLU A 397 9.33 -3.47 33.47
C GLU A 397 8.88 -4.93 33.36
N PHE A 398 7.57 -5.21 33.46
CA PHE A 398 7.04 -6.57 33.33
C PHE A 398 7.29 -7.12 31.92
N GLY A 399 7.08 -6.30 30.89
CA GLY A 399 7.38 -6.67 29.51
C GLY A 399 8.88 -6.89 29.26
N LEU A 400 9.74 -6.06 29.85
CA LEU A 400 11.18 -6.23 29.76
C LEU A 400 11.64 -7.52 30.44
N GLU A 401 11.17 -7.81 31.65
CA GLU A 401 11.52 -9.05 32.39
C GLU A 401 10.96 -10.29 31.67
N SER A 402 9.82 -10.21 31.01
CA SER A 402 9.29 -11.30 30.19
C SER A 402 10.24 -11.66 29.03
N LEU A 403 10.77 -10.68 28.32
CA LEU A 403 11.76 -10.91 27.26
C LEU A 403 13.11 -11.40 27.81
N ARG A 404 13.51 -10.97 29.02
CA ARG A 404 14.74 -11.43 29.69
C ARG A 404 14.75 -12.92 30.04
N ILE A 405 13.58 -13.56 30.09
CA ILE A 405 13.50 -15.02 30.21
C ILE A 405 14.27 -15.69 29.06
N PHE A 406 14.18 -15.14 27.86
CA PHE A 406 14.84 -15.64 26.63
C PHE A 406 16.20 -14.98 26.38
N TYR A 407 16.34 -13.71 26.79
CA TYR A 407 17.54 -12.89 26.55
C TYR A 407 18.01 -12.21 27.83
N PRO A 408 18.63 -12.95 28.77
CA PRO A 408 18.97 -12.42 30.12
C PRO A 408 19.86 -11.17 30.10
N GLU A 409 20.72 -11.05 29.07
CA GLU A 409 21.70 -9.96 28.97
C GLU A 409 21.16 -8.76 28.15
N MET A 410 19.89 -8.78 27.74
CA MET A 410 19.34 -7.69 26.93
C MET A 410 19.20 -6.38 27.71
N GLU A 411 19.57 -5.30 27.07
CA GLU A 411 19.29 -3.94 27.54
C GLU A 411 17.87 -3.52 27.11
N GLY A 412 17.18 -2.70 27.92
CA GLY A 412 15.86 -2.18 27.60
C GLY A 412 15.85 -1.17 26.44
N SER A 413 17.01 -0.72 25.98
CA SER A 413 17.16 0.27 24.90
C SER A 413 18.20 -0.16 23.89
N LYS A 414 17.90 0.09 22.58
CA LYS A 414 18.84 -0.19 21.48
C LYS A 414 18.82 0.93 20.45
N THR A 415 20.00 1.50 20.18
CA THR A 415 20.19 2.53 19.15
C THR A 415 20.85 1.93 17.91
N ARG A 416 20.35 2.27 16.72
CA ARG A 416 20.85 1.83 15.43
C ARG A 416 21.08 3.02 14.51
N PHE A 417 22.12 2.96 13.68
CA PHE A 417 22.35 3.89 12.59
C PHE A 417 21.90 3.23 11.29
N LEU A 418 21.25 3.99 10.43
CA LEU A 418 20.68 3.53 9.17
C LEU A 418 21.25 4.37 8.02
N LEU A 419 21.65 3.68 6.95
CA LEU A 419 22.18 4.30 5.73
C LEU A 419 21.33 3.85 4.53
N ASN A 420 20.93 4.82 3.72
CA ASN A 420 20.22 4.58 2.46
C ASN A 420 20.90 5.41 1.37
N THR A 421 21.25 4.81 0.25
CA THR A 421 21.84 5.53 -0.87
C THR A 421 21.39 4.91 -2.18
N GLY A 422 21.19 5.76 -3.19
CA GLY A 422 20.79 5.35 -4.54
C GLY A 422 21.55 6.13 -5.58
N ALA A 423 21.77 5.51 -6.71
CA ALA A 423 22.29 6.15 -7.91
C ALA A 423 21.53 5.61 -9.12
N GLN A 424 21.08 6.48 -9.99
CA GLN A 424 20.38 6.12 -11.22
C GLN A 424 20.94 6.91 -12.40
N ILE A 425 21.01 6.28 -13.54
CA ILE A 425 21.26 6.94 -14.83
C ILE A 425 20.09 6.62 -15.76
N SER A 426 19.56 7.65 -16.42
CA SER A 426 18.46 7.52 -17.37
C SER A 426 18.86 8.11 -18.72
N TYR A 427 18.48 7.40 -19.77
CA TYR A 427 18.58 7.82 -21.16
C TYR A 427 17.18 7.98 -21.73
N SER A 428 16.81 9.16 -22.17
CA SER A 428 15.48 9.47 -22.69
C SER A 428 15.57 10.19 -24.02
N THR A 429 15.35 9.45 -25.11
CA THR A 429 15.20 10.03 -26.45
C THR A 429 14.03 9.38 -27.14
N HIS A 430 13.08 10.21 -27.59
CA HIS A 430 11.84 9.68 -28.20
C HIS A 430 12.15 8.70 -29.32
N PRO A 431 11.58 7.48 -29.33
CA PRO A 431 10.49 6.98 -28.48
C PRO A 431 10.92 6.17 -27.24
N TRP A 432 12.21 6.15 -26.88
CA TRP A 432 12.77 5.30 -25.85
C TRP A 432 13.14 6.05 -24.57
N THR A 433 12.89 5.39 -23.43
CA THR A 433 13.46 5.74 -22.13
C THR A 433 14.04 4.49 -21.51
N LEU A 434 15.32 4.56 -21.09
CA LEU A 434 16.06 3.47 -20.48
C LEU A 434 16.60 3.95 -19.13
N GLY A 435 16.52 3.11 -18.10
CA GLY A 435 17.02 3.39 -16.77
C GLY A 435 17.86 2.25 -16.22
N LEU A 436 18.91 2.61 -15.49
CA LEU A 436 19.73 1.71 -14.69
C LEU A 436 19.93 2.34 -13.32
N GLY A 437 19.49 1.67 -12.27
CA GLY A 437 19.61 2.09 -10.89
C GLY A 437 20.37 1.08 -10.04
N LEU A 438 21.11 1.58 -9.07
CA LEU A 438 21.77 0.82 -8.01
C LEU A 438 21.45 1.45 -6.68
N GLY A 439 21.23 0.65 -5.64
CA GLY A 439 20.91 1.15 -4.32
C GLY A 439 21.46 0.27 -3.21
N TYR A 440 21.66 0.90 -2.06
CA TYR A 440 21.95 0.24 -0.80
C TYR A 440 21.06 0.85 0.27
N GLY A 441 20.39 0.01 1.06
CA GLY A 441 19.51 0.45 2.13
C GLY A 441 19.59 -0.42 3.37
N GLU A 442 19.31 0.19 4.50
CA GLU A 442 19.21 -0.49 5.79
C GLU A 442 17.85 -0.19 6.44
N ARG A 443 17.31 -1.17 7.15
CA ARG A 443 16.20 -0.98 8.07
C ARG A 443 16.48 -1.58 9.44
N ALA A 444 15.90 -1.00 10.47
CA ALA A 444 15.84 -1.60 11.79
C ALA A 444 14.79 -2.71 11.82
N PRO A 445 14.93 -3.74 12.66
CA PRO A 445 13.83 -4.64 12.99
C PRO A 445 12.61 -3.87 13.52
N SER A 446 11.41 -4.32 13.16
CA SER A 446 10.15 -3.77 13.70
C SER A 446 9.98 -4.10 15.19
N VAL A 447 8.97 -3.50 15.83
CA VAL A 447 8.63 -3.81 17.23
C VAL A 447 8.28 -5.29 17.38
N SER A 448 7.50 -5.86 16.48
CA SER A 448 7.16 -7.30 16.49
C SER A 448 8.39 -8.19 16.32
N GLU A 449 9.28 -7.86 15.37
CA GLU A 449 10.47 -8.66 15.10
C GLU A 449 11.49 -8.61 16.26
N ALA A 450 11.64 -7.45 16.92
CA ALA A 450 12.62 -7.27 17.97
C ALA A 450 12.10 -7.57 19.38
N TYR A 451 10.83 -7.27 19.65
CA TYR A 451 10.27 -7.24 21.01
C TYR A 451 8.92 -7.94 21.14
N GLY A 452 8.40 -8.53 20.07
CA GLY A 452 7.15 -9.31 20.11
C GLY A 452 7.24 -10.47 21.10
N PHE A 453 6.19 -10.69 21.88
CA PHE A 453 6.18 -11.74 22.90
C PHE A 453 4.97 -12.65 22.68
N TYR A 454 5.21 -13.88 22.21
CA TYR A 454 4.21 -14.87 21.84
C TYR A 454 3.14 -14.34 20.88
N LEU A 455 3.58 -13.68 19.82
CA LEU A 455 2.67 -13.22 18.75
C LEU A 455 2.14 -14.43 17.98
N PHE A 456 0.85 -14.68 18.09
CA PHE A 456 0.24 -15.79 17.36
C PHE A 456 0.13 -15.47 15.86
N ASN A 457 0.60 -16.38 15.03
CA ASN A 457 0.43 -16.29 13.58
C ASN A 457 -0.44 -17.45 13.08
N SER A 458 -1.70 -17.14 12.71
CA SER A 458 -2.67 -18.14 12.27
C SER A 458 -2.34 -18.77 10.91
N PHE A 459 -1.47 -18.13 10.11
CA PHE A 459 -1.12 -18.61 8.77
C PHE A 459 -0.26 -19.89 8.83
N ASP A 460 0.68 -19.96 9.76
CA ASP A 460 1.53 -21.14 9.97
C ASP A 460 1.27 -21.86 11.29
N ALA A 461 0.36 -21.32 12.11
CA ALA A 461 -0.01 -21.82 13.41
C ALA A 461 1.18 -21.95 14.38
N PHE A 462 1.98 -20.88 14.48
CA PHE A 462 3.07 -20.74 15.46
C PHE A 462 2.91 -19.48 16.30
N ASP A 463 3.39 -19.53 17.53
CA ASP A 463 3.68 -18.34 18.32
C ASP A 463 5.06 -17.78 17.93
N TYR A 464 5.19 -16.47 17.82
CA TYR A 464 6.45 -15.81 17.46
C TYR A 464 7.03 -15.03 18.62
N ILE A 465 8.34 -15.18 18.85
CA ILE A 465 9.10 -14.40 19.84
C ILE A 465 10.09 -13.51 19.12
N GLY A 466 10.10 -12.24 19.49
CA GLY A 466 11.02 -11.23 19.00
C GLY A 466 12.45 -11.49 19.47
N ASN A 467 13.43 -10.98 18.71
CA ASN A 467 14.84 -11.08 19.05
C ASN A 467 15.50 -9.70 19.10
N PRO A 468 15.76 -9.15 20.30
CA PRO A 468 16.35 -7.83 20.47
C PRO A 468 17.82 -7.75 20.02
N ASN A 469 18.49 -8.90 19.85
CA ASN A 469 19.90 -8.97 19.49
C ASN A 469 20.17 -8.77 18.00
N MET A 470 19.13 -8.83 17.14
CA MET A 470 19.27 -8.66 15.70
C MET A 470 19.93 -7.34 15.31
N VAL A 471 20.73 -7.37 14.25
CA VAL A 471 21.29 -6.18 13.58
C VAL A 471 20.33 -5.62 12.53
N ASN A 472 20.72 -4.54 11.86
CA ASN A 472 19.94 -4.01 10.74
C ASN A 472 19.89 -5.01 9.58
N GLU A 473 18.74 -5.16 8.96
CA GLU A 473 18.61 -5.83 7.66
C GLU A 473 19.11 -4.88 6.56
N LYS A 474 19.87 -5.39 5.59
CA LYS A 474 20.56 -4.59 4.57
C LYS A 474 20.22 -5.11 3.18
N SER A 475 19.93 -4.22 2.24
CA SER A 475 19.63 -4.57 0.86
C SER A 475 20.58 -3.89 -0.11
N LEU A 476 21.14 -4.67 -1.02
CA LEU A 476 21.72 -4.17 -2.28
C LEU A 476 20.68 -4.39 -3.37
N GLU A 477 20.40 -3.36 -4.14
CA GLU A 477 19.42 -3.41 -5.22
C GLU A 477 20.03 -3.01 -6.57
N MET A 478 19.52 -3.62 -7.64
CA MET A 478 19.78 -3.25 -9.01
C MET A 478 18.45 -3.19 -9.76
N ASN A 479 18.18 -2.07 -10.42
CA ASN A 479 16.96 -1.84 -11.17
C ASN A 479 17.29 -1.54 -12.63
N VAL A 480 16.58 -2.19 -13.54
CA VAL A 480 16.65 -1.93 -14.99
C VAL A 480 15.26 -1.65 -15.50
N SER A 481 15.07 -0.55 -16.18
CA SER A 481 13.80 -0.16 -16.79
C SER A 481 13.97 0.15 -18.27
N THR A 482 12.93 -0.17 -19.03
CA THR A 482 12.83 0.14 -20.45
C THR A 482 11.40 0.56 -20.74
N ARG A 483 11.23 1.74 -21.30
CA ARG A 483 9.94 2.25 -21.78
C ARG A 483 10.06 2.65 -23.25
N TYR A 484 9.10 2.25 -24.03
CA TYR A 484 8.91 2.68 -25.41
C TYR A 484 7.54 3.33 -25.51
N GLU A 485 7.48 4.53 -26.08
CA GLU A 485 6.23 5.25 -26.29
C GLU A 485 6.24 5.91 -27.66
N HIS A 486 5.38 5.45 -28.55
CA HIS A 486 5.25 6.03 -29.89
C HIS A 486 3.80 6.05 -30.33
N LYS A 487 3.25 7.25 -30.55
CA LYS A 487 1.86 7.47 -30.99
C LYS A 487 0.84 6.74 -30.10
N SER A 488 0.26 5.68 -30.62
CA SER A 488 -0.80 4.90 -29.98
C SER A 488 -0.32 3.63 -29.27
N PHE A 489 0.99 3.37 -29.26
CA PHE A 489 1.57 2.16 -28.68
C PHE A 489 2.62 2.53 -27.63
N SER A 490 2.49 1.92 -26.45
CA SER A 490 3.54 1.98 -25.44
C SER A 490 3.74 0.61 -24.80
N PHE A 491 4.97 0.33 -24.41
CA PHE A 491 5.29 -0.77 -23.51
C PHE A 491 6.35 -0.35 -22.50
N SER A 492 6.32 -1.00 -21.34
CA SER A 492 7.38 -0.88 -20.34
C SER A 492 7.75 -2.26 -19.77
N VAL A 493 9.03 -2.42 -19.51
CA VAL A 493 9.59 -3.59 -18.80
C VAL A 493 10.43 -3.06 -17.66
N ASN A 494 10.17 -3.54 -16.45
CA ASN A 494 10.97 -3.25 -15.28
C ASN A 494 11.46 -4.57 -14.67
N SER A 495 12.71 -4.58 -14.24
CA SER A 495 13.34 -5.69 -13.56
C SER A 495 14.13 -5.18 -12.37
N ALA A 496 13.86 -5.69 -11.19
CA ALA A 496 14.53 -5.32 -9.94
C ALA A 496 15.09 -6.59 -9.28
N PHE A 497 16.35 -6.54 -8.89
CA PHE A 497 17.03 -7.58 -8.15
C PHE A 497 17.46 -7.03 -6.79
N TYR A 498 17.17 -7.77 -5.72
CA TYR A 498 17.53 -7.45 -4.35
C TYR A 498 18.36 -8.59 -3.76
N HIS A 499 19.50 -8.25 -3.17
CA HIS A 499 20.26 -9.13 -2.30
C HIS A 499 20.19 -8.56 -0.88
N ILE A 500 19.43 -9.24 -0.01
CA ILE A 500 19.10 -8.78 1.33
C ILE A 500 19.93 -9.58 2.31
N SER A 501 20.92 -8.97 2.93
CA SER A 501 21.75 -9.56 3.99
C SER A 501 21.09 -9.40 5.34
N ASP A 502 21.42 -10.30 6.27
CA ASP A 502 20.82 -10.34 7.62
C ASP A 502 19.28 -10.41 7.54
N TYR A 503 18.75 -11.22 6.61
CA TYR A 503 17.31 -11.32 6.30
C TYR A 503 16.52 -11.86 7.49
N ILE A 504 15.57 -11.07 7.99
CA ILE A 504 14.79 -11.40 9.18
C ILE A 504 13.61 -12.30 8.80
N ILE A 505 13.52 -13.45 9.50
CA ILE A 505 12.47 -14.46 9.34
C ILE A 505 12.25 -15.23 10.65
N GLY A 506 11.07 -15.83 10.85
CA GLY A 506 10.82 -16.70 11.98
C GLY A 506 11.38 -18.11 11.74
N LYS A 507 12.12 -18.69 12.71
CA LYS A 507 12.58 -20.06 12.68
C LYS A 507 12.04 -20.87 13.86
N PRO A 508 11.58 -22.12 13.65
CA PRO A 508 11.11 -22.96 14.73
C PRO A 508 12.18 -23.21 15.80
N ASP A 509 11.81 -23.03 17.06
CA ASP A 509 12.63 -23.40 18.20
C ASP A 509 11.94 -24.54 18.97
N PRO A 510 12.45 -25.79 18.88
CA PRO A 510 11.83 -26.95 19.51
C PRO A 510 11.98 -26.99 21.04
N ASP A 511 12.84 -26.15 21.60
CA ASP A 511 13.06 -26.09 23.05
C ASP A 511 12.02 -25.21 23.76
N LEU A 512 11.24 -24.44 22.99
CA LEU A 512 10.21 -23.54 23.50
C LEU A 512 8.81 -24.15 23.39
N SER A 513 8.02 -23.98 24.45
CA SER A 513 6.62 -24.42 24.47
C SER A 513 5.69 -23.28 24.03
N PRO A 514 4.71 -23.55 23.14
CA PRO A 514 3.75 -22.54 22.75
C PRO A 514 2.82 -22.18 23.91
N MET A 515 2.28 -20.95 23.86
CA MET A 515 1.26 -20.51 24.81
C MET A 515 -0.14 -20.74 24.28
N ASN A 516 -0.35 -20.62 22.97
CA ASN A 516 -1.64 -20.87 22.35
C ASN A 516 -1.92 -22.37 22.20
N ILE A 517 -3.19 -22.76 22.37
CA ILE A 517 -3.61 -24.16 22.33
C ILE A 517 -3.79 -24.64 20.89
N GLY A 518 -3.24 -25.82 20.58
CA GLY A 518 -3.47 -26.49 19.29
C GLY A 518 -2.61 -25.97 18.14
N ILE A 519 -1.51 -25.28 18.43
CA ILE A 519 -0.56 -24.76 17.45
C ILE A 519 0.69 -25.63 17.30
N ASN A 520 1.48 -25.37 16.26
CA ASN A 520 2.61 -26.19 15.86
C ASN A 520 3.86 -26.04 16.73
N GLY A 521 3.98 -24.93 17.48
CA GLY A 521 5.14 -24.62 18.32
C GLY A 521 5.47 -23.14 18.39
N VAL A 522 6.72 -22.85 18.67
CA VAL A 522 7.23 -21.46 18.76
C VAL A 522 8.28 -21.24 17.67
N LYS A 523 8.20 -20.07 17.03
CA LYS A 523 9.26 -19.53 16.16
C LYS A 523 9.90 -18.33 16.83
N VAL A 524 11.22 -18.24 16.72
CA VAL A 524 11.99 -17.06 17.13
C VAL A 524 12.41 -16.31 15.88
N TYR A 525 12.32 -14.98 15.91
CA TYR A 525 12.86 -14.18 14.82
C TYR A 525 14.39 -14.29 14.80
N GLU A 526 14.93 -14.70 13.66
CA GLU A 526 16.33 -14.86 13.39
C GLU A 526 16.74 -14.18 12.09
N GLN A 527 18.04 -14.11 11.85
CA GLN A 527 18.60 -13.54 10.64
C GLN A 527 19.30 -14.61 9.81
N LEU A 528 18.76 -14.83 8.58
CA LEU A 528 19.48 -15.61 7.57
C LEU A 528 20.68 -14.81 7.06
N PRO A 529 21.76 -15.47 6.64
CA PRO A 529 22.89 -14.79 6.00
C PRO A 529 22.48 -13.88 4.85
N TYR A 530 21.58 -14.35 3.99
CA TYR A 530 20.96 -13.54 2.97
C TYR A 530 19.68 -14.17 2.41
N ALA A 531 18.88 -13.33 1.74
CA ALA A 531 17.83 -13.73 0.81
C ALA A 531 17.98 -12.94 -0.50
N GLN A 532 17.47 -13.51 -1.58
CA GLN A 532 17.45 -12.87 -2.89
C GLN A 532 16.03 -12.80 -3.44
N LEU A 533 15.68 -11.64 -3.98
CA LEU A 533 14.38 -11.40 -4.57
C LEU A 533 14.56 -10.80 -5.96
N TRP A 534 13.86 -11.34 -6.95
CA TRP A 534 13.82 -10.83 -8.30
C TRP A 534 12.38 -10.55 -8.71
N SER A 535 12.08 -9.30 -9.02
CA SER A 535 10.76 -8.83 -9.45
C SER A 535 10.82 -8.33 -10.88
N ASN A 536 9.92 -8.83 -11.73
CA ASN A 536 9.85 -8.45 -13.14
C ASN A 536 8.41 -8.09 -13.49
N ASP A 537 8.22 -7.00 -14.20
CA ASP A 537 6.93 -6.59 -14.72
C ASP A 537 6.99 -6.10 -16.17
N LEU A 538 5.93 -6.36 -16.88
CA LEU A 538 5.68 -5.93 -18.26
C LEU A 538 4.32 -5.25 -18.33
N SER A 539 4.26 -4.09 -18.97
CA SER A 539 3.00 -3.42 -19.33
C SER A 539 3.00 -3.03 -20.79
N ILE A 540 1.86 -3.24 -21.46
CA ILE A 540 1.63 -2.89 -22.86
C ILE A 540 0.32 -2.13 -22.96
N ASN A 541 0.31 -1.01 -23.69
CA ASN A 541 -0.90 -0.28 -24.05
C ASN A 541 -0.92 0.00 -25.54
N TYR A 542 -2.07 -0.22 -26.17
CA TYR A 542 -2.29 0.03 -27.57
C TYR A 542 -3.65 0.66 -27.82
N THR A 543 -3.65 1.92 -28.26
CA THR A 543 -4.89 2.64 -28.65
C THR A 543 -5.12 2.49 -30.15
N PHE A 544 -6.24 1.93 -30.53
CA PHE A 544 -6.65 1.73 -31.92
C PHE A 544 -8.06 2.26 -32.17
N LEU A 545 -8.37 2.56 -33.43
CA LEU A 545 -9.66 3.15 -33.84
C LEU A 545 -10.08 4.38 -33.02
N LYS A 546 -9.11 5.11 -32.43
CA LYS A 546 -9.24 6.32 -31.59
C LYS A 546 -9.98 6.12 -30.25
N ASP A 547 -10.97 5.24 -30.21
CA ASP A 547 -11.89 5.05 -29.08
C ASP A 547 -11.58 3.76 -28.29
N PHE A 548 -10.69 2.90 -28.77
CA PHE A 548 -10.36 1.62 -28.13
C PHE A 548 -8.92 1.62 -27.63
N THR A 549 -8.71 1.13 -26.40
CA THR A 549 -7.38 0.87 -25.83
C THR A 549 -7.33 -0.56 -25.32
N ALA A 550 -6.38 -1.33 -25.84
CA ALA A 550 -6.01 -2.63 -25.30
C ALA A 550 -4.88 -2.45 -24.31
N LYS A 551 -4.96 -3.12 -23.15
CA LYS A 551 -3.91 -3.18 -22.13
C LYS A 551 -3.52 -4.62 -21.89
N ALA A 552 -2.26 -4.84 -21.56
CA ALA A 552 -1.79 -6.13 -21.05
C ALA A 552 -0.72 -5.89 -19.99
N LYS A 553 -0.77 -6.65 -18.90
CA LYS A 553 0.23 -6.64 -17.84
C LYS A 553 0.67 -8.08 -17.56
N ALA A 554 1.91 -8.25 -17.15
CA ALA A 554 2.42 -9.50 -16.61
C ALA A 554 3.39 -9.19 -15.47
N VAL A 555 3.29 -9.92 -14.37
CA VAL A 555 4.19 -9.80 -13.22
C VAL A 555 4.72 -11.18 -12.86
N TYR A 556 6.03 -11.26 -12.63
CA TYR A 556 6.69 -12.49 -12.22
C TYR A 556 7.75 -12.22 -11.17
N ARG A 557 7.68 -12.94 -10.04
CA ARG A 557 8.63 -12.79 -8.93
C ARG A 557 9.26 -14.12 -8.55
N ILE A 558 10.50 -14.05 -8.08
CA ILE A 558 11.26 -15.18 -7.54
C ILE A 558 11.89 -14.74 -6.23
N GLY A 559 11.71 -15.50 -5.17
CA GLY A 559 12.34 -15.28 -3.88
C GLY A 559 13.01 -16.55 -3.38
N ARG A 560 14.29 -16.45 -2.98
CA ARG A 560 15.10 -17.56 -2.46
C ARG A 560 15.92 -17.14 -1.25
N ASP A 561 16.03 -18.01 -0.28
CA ASP A 561 16.96 -17.84 0.82
C ASP A 561 18.38 -18.36 0.48
N ASN A 562 19.28 -18.31 1.44
CA ASN A 562 20.68 -18.75 1.30
C ASN A 562 20.83 -20.27 1.08
N GLU A 563 19.80 -21.07 1.34
CA GLU A 563 19.75 -22.52 1.11
C GLU A 563 19.00 -22.87 -0.19
N ASN A 564 18.60 -21.84 -0.95
CA ASN A 564 17.79 -21.93 -2.16
C ASN A 564 16.35 -22.44 -1.89
N SER A 565 15.86 -22.30 -0.65
CA SER A 565 14.45 -22.52 -0.32
C SER A 565 13.60 -21.34 -0.75
N ASN A 566 12.30 -21.58 -0.97
CA ASN A 566 11.37 -20.53 -1.36
C ASN A 566 11.13 -19.56 -0.20
N LEU A 567 11.17 -18.26 -0.47
CA LEU A 567 10.63 -17.26 0.45
C LEU A 567 9.10 -17.33 0.48
N PRO A 568 8.47 -17.02 1.63
CA PRO A 568 7.02 -16.99 1.71
C PRO A 568 6.41 -15.80 0.94
N LEU A 569 5.15 -15.96 0.51
CA LEU A 569 4.33 -14.93 -0.12
C LEU A 569 4.94 -14.34 -1.42
N ILE A 570 5.56 -15.20 -2.22
CA ILE A 570 6.08 -14.84 -3.53
C ILE A 570 5.03 -15.07 -4.62
N GLN A 571 4.68 -14.01 -5.31
CA GLN A 571 3.65 -14.00 -6.36
C GLN A 571 4.03 -14.92 -7.52
N PRO A 572 3.14 -15.86 -7.93
CA PRO A 572 3.31 -16.62 -9.18
C PRO A 572 3.17 -15.68 -10.39
N LEU A 573 3.41 -16.21 -11.59
CA LEU A 573 3.19 -15.44 -12.80
C LEU A 573 1.72 -15.05 -12.94
N THR A 574 1.44 -13.76 -12.96
CA THR A 574 0.11 -13.18 -13.15
C THR A 574 0.00 -12.43 -14.46
N PHE A 575 -1.19 -12.38 -15.01
CA PHE A 575 -1.53 -11.68 -16.24
C PHE A 575 -2.81 -10.87 -16.06
N GLU A 576 -2.85 -9.69 -16.62
CA GLU A 576 -4.06 -8.91 -16.83
C GLU A 576 -4.17 -8.55 -18.32
N ALA A 577 -5.33 -8.72 -18.91
CA ALA A 577 -5.64 -8.26 -20.25
C ALA A 577 -6.93 -7.44 -20.22
N GLY A 578 -6.88 -6.19 -20.67
CA GLY A 578 -8.01 -5.26 -20.66
C GLY A 578 -8.32 -4.71 -22.05
N LEU A 579 -9.61 -4.54 -22.32
CA LEU A 579 -10.11 -3.82 -23.48
C LEU A 579 -11.04 -2.71 -23.03
N ARG A 580 -10.64 -1.48 -23.33
CA ARG A 580 -11.35 -0.25 -22.97
C ARG A 580 -11.92 0.40 -24.22
N TYR A 581 -13.19 0.80 -24.15
CA TYR A 581 -13.86 1.62 -25.12
C TYR A 581 -14.31 2.93 -24.48
N ARG A 582 -13.94 4.06 -25.08
CA ARG A 582 -14.36 5.39 -24.62
C ARG A 582 -14.82 6.25 -25.78
N LYS A 583 -16.05 6.72 -25.69
CA LYS A 583 -16.59 7.64 -26.68
C LYS A 583 -17.51 8.67 -26.01
N ASN A 584 -17.13 9.94 -26.10
CA ASN A 584 -17.85 11.06 -25.46
C ASN A 584 -18.02 10.82 -23.94
N ALA A 585 -19.27 10.67 -23.51
CA ALA A 585 -19.65 10.46 -22.11
C ALA A 585 -19.83 8.99 -21.72
N PHE A 586 -19.64 8.06 -22.65
CA PHE A 586 -19.77 6.62 -22.42
C PHE A 586 -18.41 5.95 -22.32
N TYR A 587 -18.30 5.04 -21.38
CA TYR A 587 -17.12 4.23 -21.12
C TYR A 587 -17.52 2.78 -20.87
N ALA A 588 -16.75 1.85 -21.40
CA ALA A 588 -16.89 0.42 -21.17
C ALA A 588 -15.49 -0.20 -21.05
N GLU A 589 -15.30 -1.10 -20.08
CA GLU A 589 -14.05 -1.83 -19.89
C GLU A 589 -14.32 -3.30 -19.59
N ALA A 590 -13.58 -4.17 -20.26
CA ALA A 590 -13.56 -5.61 -19.98
C ALA A 590 -12.13 -5.99 -19.56
N ILE A 591 -11.99 -6.69 -18.44
CA ILE A 591 -10.71 -7.11 -17.88
C ILE A 591 -10.74 -8.61 -17.65
N LEU A 592 -9.68 -9.30 -18.06
CA LEU A 592 -9.37 -10.67 -17.71
C LEU A 592 -8.14 -10.66 -16.80
N GLU A 593 -8.30 -11.11 -15.57
CA GLU A 593 -7.24 -11.32 -14.60
C GLU A 593 -6.95 -12.82 -14.47
N SER A 594 -5.68 -13.21 -14.47
CA SER A 594 -5.30 -14.62 -14.41
C SER A 594 -3.99 -14.79 -13.66
N ALA A 595 -3.86 -15.90 -12.96
CA ALA A 595 -2.60 -16.33 -12.38
C ALA A 595 -2.33 -17.79 -12.76
N THR A 596 -1.05 -18.12 -12.91
CA THR A 596 -0.64 -19.52 -13.01
C THR A 596 -0.74 -20.18 -11.65
N LYS A 597 -0.79 -21.53 -11.64
CA LYS A 597 -0.62 -22.29 -10.41
C LYS A 597 0.69 -21.87 -9.72
N GLN A 598 0.64 -21.67 -8.40
CA GLN A 598 1.84 -21.41 -7.59
C GLN A 598 2.67 -22.68 -7.49
N PHE A 599 3.90 -22.62 -7.98
CA PHE A 599 4.86 -23.72 -7.89
C PHE A 599 5.90 -23.47 -6.78
N ASP A 600 6.26 -22.22 -6.60
CA ASP A 600 7.24 -21.75 -5.61
C ASP A 600 6.48 -21.21 -4.40
N TYR A 601 6.33 -22.02 -3.35
CA TYR A 601 5.65 -21.68 -2.10
C TYR A 601 6.43 -22.26 -0.92
N SER A 602 6.18 -21.75 0.30
CA SER A 602 6.92 -22.10 1.50
C SER A 602 6.00 -22.74 2.56
N PRO A 603 5.88 -24.08 2.60
CA PRO A 603 5.02 -24.76 3.58
C PRO A 603 5.41 -24.51 5.04
N GLU A 604 6.68 -24.22 5.31
CA GLU A 604 7.20 -23.90 6.66
C GLU A 604 6.58 -22.60 7.22
N PHE A 605 6.01 -21.77 6.33
CA PHE A 605 5.35 -20.50 6.66
C PHE A 605 3.84 -20.54 6.39
N GLY A 606 3.24 -21.74 6.42
CA GLY A 606 1.80 -21.92 6.30
C GLY A 606 1.25 -21.90 4.87
N GLU A 607 2.09 -21.66 3.86
CA GLU A 607 1.63 -21.63 2.48
C GLU A 607 1.21 -23.00 1.96
N ASN A 608 0.08 -23.01 1.29
CA ASN A 608 -0.39 -24.13 0.49
C ASN A 608 -0.28 -23.79 -0.99
N GLN A 609 -0.15 -24.82 -1.83
CA GLN A 609 -0.12 -24.64 -3.27
C GLN A 609 -1.45 -24.08 -3.78
N THR A 610 -1.42 -22.86 -4.30
CA THR A 610 -2.61 -22.18 -4.85
C THR A 610 -2.82 -22.59 -6.31
N PRO A 611 -4.04 -23.04 -6.70
CA PRO A 611 -4.39 -23.31 -8.10
C PRO A 611 -4.30 -22.05 -8.97
N GLY A 612 -4.07 -22.22 -10.26
CA GLY A 612 -4.22 -21.12 -11.21
C GLY A 612 -5.70 -20.78 -11.42
N TYR A 613 -5.98 -19.53 -11.72
CA TYR A 613 -7.34 -19.01 -11.92
C TYR A 613 -7.43 -18.04 -13.11
N SER A 614 -8.65 -17.76 -13.54
CA SER A 614 -8.95 -16.71 -14.53
C SER A 614 -10.31 -16.09 -14.21
N VAL A 615 -10.31 -14.78 -13.95
CA VAL A 615 -11.48 -14.00 -13.55
C VAL A 615 -11.78 -12.94 -14.61
N PHE A 616 -13.04 -12.81 -14.98
CA PHE A 616 -13.48 -11.84 -15.98
C PHE A 616 -14.39 -10.78 -15.36
N ASN A 617 -14.01 -9.51 -15.57
CA ASN A 617 -14.68 -8.33 -15.03
C ASN A 617 -15.19 -7.44 -16.18
N LEU A 618 -16.33 -6.77 -15.98
CA LEU A 618 -16.92 -5.84 -16.93
C LEU A 618 -17.45 -4.61 -16.21
N ALA A 619 -17.08 -3.43 -16.68
CA ALA A 619 -17.54 -2.15 -16.15
C ALA A 619 -18.13 -1.27 -17.28
N LEU A 620 -19.24 -0.60 -17.00
CA LEU A 620 -19.87 0.37 -17.86
C LEU A 620 -20.10 1.66 -17.09
N SER A 621 -19.82 2.81 -17.71
CA SER A 621 -20.06 4.12 -17.11
C SER A 621 -20.64 5.10 -18.11
N GLN A 622 -21.61 5.90 -17.66
CA GLN A 622 -22.23 6.95 -18.44
C GLN A 622 -22.29 8.25 -17.66
N ILE A 623 -21.84 9.34 -18.27
CA ILE A 623 -21.95 10.69 -17.72
C ILE A 623 -23.23 11.33 -18.25
N PHE A 624 -24.03 11.90 -17.36
CA PHE A 624 -25.20 12.71 -17.64
C PHE A 624 -24.97 14.14 -17.14
N TYR A 625 -25.53 15.12 -17.81
CA TYR A 625 -25.53 16.51 -17.38
C TYR A 625 -26.95 16.94 -17.06
N ILE A 626 -27.20 17.36 -15.83
CA ILE A 626 -28.48 17.84 -15.33
C ILE A 626 -28.28 19.29 -14.88
N ASN A 627 -28.85 20.27 -15.59
CA ASN A 627 -28.68 21.69 -15.29
C ASN A 627 -27.20 22.13 -15.15
N ALA A 628 -26.35 21.67 -16.05
CA ALA A 628 -24.89 21.86 -16.04
C ALA A 628 -24.11 21.11 -14.95
N GLN A 629 -24.77 20.43 -14.03
CA GLN A 629 -24.15 19.57 -13.04
C GLN A 629 -23.93 18.18 -13.60
N LYS A 630 -22.86 17.50 -13.13
CA LYS A 630 -22.42 16.23 -13.69
C LYS A 630 -22.88 15.08 -12.80
N MET A 631 -23.62 14.13 -13.36
CA MET A 631 -23.97 12.87 -12.73
C MET A 631 -23.29 11.71 -13.47
N ILE A 632 -22.66 10.81 -12.74
CA ILE A 632 -21.99 9.63 -13.27
C ILE A 632 -22.72 8.41 -12.74
N LEU A 633 -23.15 7.56 -13.64
CA LEU A 633 -23.70 6.25 -13.33
C LEU A 633 -22.68 5.20 -13.77
N LYS A 634 -22.27 4.32 -12.87
CA LYS A 634 -21.47 3.14 -13.17
C LYS A 634 -22.27 1.88 -12.82
N VAL A 635 -22.17 0.88 -13.65
CA VAL A 635 -22.67 -0.47 -13.37
C VAL A 635 -21.64 -1.47 -13.85
N GLY A 636 -21.49 -2.57 -13.15
CA GLY A 636 -20.53 -3.58 -13.56
C GLY A 636 -20.72 -4.90 -12.86
N GLY A 637 -19.85 -5.81 -13.20
CA GLY A 637 -19.77 -7.11 -12.57
C GLY A 637 -18.31 -7.59 -12.49
N GLU A 638 -17.97 -8.11 -11.37
CA GLU A 638 -16.69 -8.75 -11.07
C GLU A 638 -16.90 -10.25 -10.98
N ASN A 639 -15.88 -11.01 -11.37
CA ASN A 639 -15.95 -12.47 -11.41
C ASN A 639 -17.25 -12.97 -12.09
N LEU A 640 -17.55 -12.47 -13.28
CA LEU A 640 -18.84 -12.70 -13.96
C LEU A 640 -19.12 -14.19 -14.24
N PHE A 641 -18.09 -15.02 -14.35
CA PHE A 641 -18.23 -16.44 -14.57
C PHE A 641 -18.29 -17.27 -13.28
N ASP A 642 -18.26 -16.59 -12.11
CA ASP A 642 -18.39 -17.22 -10.80
C ASP A 642 -17.29 -18.26 -10.54
N GLU A 643 -16.03 -17.88 -10.85
CA GLU A 643 -14.85 -18.72 -10.62
C GLU A 643 -14.59 -18.84 -9.12
N TYR A 644 -14.38 -20.05 -8.63
CA TYR A 644 -13.96 -20.31 -7.26
C TYR A 644 -12.43 -20.29 -7.18
N TYR A 645 -11.87 -19.30 -6.52
CA TYR A 645 -10.42 -19.10 -6.48
C TYR A 645 -9.95 -18.43 -5.19
N SER A 646 -8.67 -18.66 -4.89
CA SER A 646 -7.86 -17.90 -3.95
C SER A 646 -6.56 -17.49 -4.62
N THR A 647 -5.90 -16.48 -4.08
CA THR A 647 -4.57 -16.06 -4.56
C THR A 647 -3.49 -16.56 -3.60
N TYR A 648 -2.24 -16.47 -4.02
CA TYR A 648 -1.08 -16.90 -3.23
C TYR A 648 -0.94 -16.18 -1.88
N SER A 649 -1.53 -14.99 -1.73
CA SER A 649 -1.46 -14.14 -0.54
C SER A 649 -2.74 -14.12 0.29
N ASP A 650 -3.73 -14.92 -0.07
CA ASP A 650 -4.93 -15.11 0.74
C ASP A 650 -4.63 -16.11 1.87
N TRP A 651 -4.59 -15.62 3.11
CA TRP A 651 -4.29 -16.46 4.25
C TRP A 651 -5.27 -17.62 4.39
N ASN A 652 -4.74 -18.79 4.71
CA ASN A 652 -5.50 -20.05 4.82
C ASN A 652 -6.29 -20.41 3.55
N ASN A 653 -5.87 -19.91 2.37
CA ASN A 653 -6.54 -20.07 1.08
C ASN A 653 -8.02 -19.67 1.12
N ILE A 654 -8.39 -18.68 1.89
CA ILE A 654 -9.76 -18.18 1.95
C ILE A 654 -10.20 -17.80 0.54
N PRO A 655 -11.34 -18.35 0.06
CA PRO A 655 -11.78 -18.06 -1.29
C PRO A 655 -12.14 -16.59 -1.46
N ARG A 656 -11.80 -16.05 -2.62
CA ARG A 656 -12.19 -14.70 -3.04
C ARG A 656 -13.68 -14.61 -3.32
N PRO A 657 -14.27 -13.40 -3.33
CA PRO A 657 -15.67 -13.20 -3.68
C PRO A 657 -16.03 -13.84 -5.02
N GLY A 658 -17.18 -14.50 -5.06
CA GLY A 658 -17.80 -15.00 -6.28
C GLY A 658 -18.31 -13.86 -7.17
N ARG A 659 -19.32 -14.10 -8.00
CA ARG A 659 -19.85 -13.09 -8.91
C ARG A 659 -20.49 -11.91 -8.16
N ASN A 660 -19.86 -10.73 -8.27
CA ASN A 660 -20.35 -9.47 -7.73
C ASN A 660 -20.97 -8.60 -8.83
N LEU A 661 -22.18 -8.07 -8.59
CA LEU A 661 -22.79 -7.04 -9.43
C LEU A 661 -22.86 -5.75 -8.61
N TYR A 662 -22.47 -4.62 -9.20
CA TYR A 662 -22.48 -3.34 -8.52
C TYR A 662 -23.10 -2.21 -9.33
N ALA A 663 -23.58 -1.20 -8.61
CA ALA A 663 -24.05 0.05 -9.19
C ALA A 663 -23.63 1.23 -8.34
N ASN A 664 -23.01 2.26 -8.98
CA ASN A 664 -22.53 3.46 -8.32
C ASN A 664 -23.17 4.68 -8.97
N VAL A 665 -23.57 5.65 -8.16
CA VAL A 665 -24.02 6.98 -8.60
C VAL A 665 -23.17 8.04 -7.94
N ILE A 666 -22.60 8.95 -8.71
CA ILE A 666 -21.85 10.11 -8.24
C ILE A 666 -22.46 11.37 -8.84
N TYR A 667 -22.90 12.30 -7.99
CA TYR A 667 -23.48 13.57 -8.39
C TYR A 667 -22.57 14.72 -7.94
N ASN A 668 -22.11 15.52 -8.91
CA ASN A 668 -21.22 16.66 -8.65
C ASN A 668 -22.01 17.97 -8.87
N PHE A 669 -21.87 18.92 -7.93
CA PHE A 669 -22.58 20.22 -7.92
C PHE A 669 -21.65 21.37 -7.60
#